data_8d51c999f7548d6290ce1ba5400fdf00
#
_entry.id   8d51c999f7548d6290ce1ba5400fdf00
#
_cell.length_a   1.000
_cell.length_b   1.000
_cell.length_c   1.000
_cell.angle_alpha   90.00
_cell.angle_beta   90.00
_cell.angle_gamma   90.00
#
_symmetry.space_group_name_H-M   'P 1'
#
loop_
_entity.id
_entity.type
_entity.pdbx_description
1 polymer ?
#
loop_
_entity_poly.entity_id
_entity_poly.type
_entity_poly.pdbx_seq_one_letter_code
_entity_poly.pdbx_strand_id
1 'polypeptide(L)'
;MNPLIRRPVYSLLLGLSLAACSESPSDQAETDSLQTTVSAARPELGSFGIDLSQQDPSTKPGDDFFRFANGKWLDEFELPADRSNYGSFSVLGDRSDQRVNEIIDELASAEPPAGSIEQKISDYYLSYMDTAALDARGIAPLRESLAQLAQIDSKEALTEALGRAQLDATASPFGWYVGADRRDPDRHQLVLSLGGIGLPDRDYYLLDTEQYQTVRAEYVAHIERMLGFAGIDNAAEKATAVLALETAIAENLWPRADRRNRDLTFNPMSYEDFVAQYPGLDWDAYWRAAGIDTVTDLNVSYPSAMAPVIALLDSIPIEDWVSYMSYQHISNLAGVLSQEIDNENFHFYSTVLRGVPEQRERWERGVERVGALNGLGEAVGQIYVQKHFPESAKLQMQALVENLRAALKDSIDSLDWMGEETKVEARLKLESFRPKIAYPDEWKDLSAIEISRDDLFANARSVREFNYLDEISRLGQPTNREEWGMTPQTVNAYYNSSFNEIVFPAGILQPPFFDPAADMAVNYGGIGAVIGHEMGHGFDDQGSKSDYQGIQRNWWTDEDRKNFEKLTTALAAQYDKFEPVPGYFVDGNFTLGENIGDVGGLSLAYRAYKHALGGEEAPVIDGLTGDQRFFLSWAQVWQRKYREDALIQRLTSDPHSPSEFRVNGVVRNFDEWYEAFDVKPEDALYLAPEDRVRIW
;
A
#
# COMPACT_ATOMS: atom_id res chain seq x y z
N MET A 1 7.49 25.04 53.48
CA MET A 1 8.68 25.70 54.07
C MET A 1 9.72 25.82 52.96
N ASN A 2 9.89 27.03 52.45
CA ASN A 2 10.99 27.43 51.57
C ASN A 2 12.27 27.67 52.38
N PRO A 3 13.50 27.59 51.87
CA PRO A 3 14.08 28.78 51.21
C PRO A 3 14.94 28.50 49.96
N LEU A 4 14.76 29.28 48.91
CA LEU A 4 15.63 30.32 48.32
C LEU A 4 17.16 30.22 48.54
N ILE A 5 17.98 30.07 47.46
CA ILE A 5 19.31 30.70 47.32
C ILE A 5 19.58 31.00 45.84
N ARG A 6 19.65 32.23 45.53
CA ARG A 6 20.29 33.26 44.70
C ARG A 6 21.37 32.83 43.68
N ARG A 7 21.25 33.49 42.51
CA ARG A 7 22.26 33.71 41.45
C ARG A 7 23.42 34.60 41.95
N PRO A 8 24.56 34.65 41.23
CA PRO A 8 25.02 35.97 40.79
C PRO A 8 25.30 36.10 39.29
N VAL A 9 25.01 37.32 38.85
CA VAL A 9 25.33 38.01 37.60
C VAL A 9 26.79 38.47 37.65
N TYR A 10 27.53 38.40 36.55
CA TYR A 10 28.71 39.21 36.29
C TYR A 10 28.62 39.87 34.91
N SER A 11 28.52 41.18 34.92
CA SER A 11 28.76 42.11 33.82
C SER A 11 30.19 42.67 33.94
N LEU A 12 30.88 42.88 32.82
CA LEU A 12 31.97 43.85 32.62
C LEU A 12 32.16 44.06 31.13
N LEU A 13 31.79 45.18 30.60
CA LEU A 13 32.35 46.50 30.41
C LEU A 13 33.48 46.60 29.35
N LEU A 14 33.17 47.47 28.38
CA LEU A 14 33.88 48.14 27.29
C LEU A 14 35.35 48.44 27.51
N GLY A 15 36.07 48.44 26.35
CA GLY A 15 37.31 49.18 26.16
C GLY A 15 37.51 49.55 24.68
N LEU A 16 37.17 50.78 24.31
CA LEU A 16 37.58 51.45 23.06
C LEU A 16 39.04 51.92 23.19
N SER A 17 39.83 51.75 22.12
CA SER A 17 40.97 52.66 21.85
C SER A 17 41.17 52.86 20.36
N LEU A 18 41.10 54.10 19.96
CA LEU A 18 41.51 54.65 18.63
C LEU A 18 43.03 54.95 18.63
N ALA A 19 43.70 54.70 17.51
CA ALA A 19 44.80 55.52 16.97
C ALA A 19 45.20 54.95 15.60
N ALA A 20 44.94 55.63 14.56
CA ALA A 20 45.65 56.61 13.76
C ALA A 20 46.67 56.07 12.78
N CYS A 21 46.41 56.36 11.52
CA CYS A 21 47.09 56.42 10.23
C CYS A 21 48.61 56.23 10.10
N SER A 22 49.04 55.45 9.09
CA SER A 22 50.12 55.87 8.17
C SER A 22 50.04 55.09 6.85
N GLU A 23 50.34 55.78 5.72
CA GLU A 23 50.20 55.38 4.34
C GLU A 23 51.29 54.42 3.83
N SER A 24 50.87 53.50 2.93
CA SER A 24 51.44 52.95 1.69
C SER A 24 52.81 52.27 1.69
N PRO A 25 53.09 51.28 0.79
CA PRO A 25 52.66 51.21 -0.62
C PRO A 25 52.14 49.87 -1.15
N SER A 26 51.61 49.94 -2.34
CA SER A 26 51.07 48.93 -3.24
C SER A 26 51.85 47.62 -3.36
N ASP A 27 51.13 46.49 -3.14
CA ASP A 27 51.45 45.24 -3.84
C ASP A 27 50.11 44.64 -4.33
N GLN A 28 50.03 44.52 -5.66
CA GLN A 28 48.97 43.79 -6.35
C GLN A 28 49.13 42.31 -6.02
N ALA A 29 48.36 41.82 -5.05
CA ALA A 29 48.10 40.40 -4.91
C ALA A 29 46.84 40.05 -5.71
N GLU A 30 47.03 39.25 -6.75
CA GLU A 30 45.98 38.58 -7.52
C GLU A 30 45.04 37.88 -6.51
N THR A 31 43.82 38.37 -6.41
CA THR A 31 42.72 37.63 -5.81
C THR A 31 42.33 36.56 -6.79
N ASP A 32 42.97 35.41 -6.66
CA ASP A 32 42.48 34.15 -7.22
C ASP A 32 41.16 33.81 -6.47
N SER A 33 40.07 34.27 -7.10
CA SER A 33 38.74 33.85 -6.70
C SER A 33 38.65 32.35 -6.97
N LEU A 34 38.85 31.54 -5.95
CA LEU A 34 38.39 30.15 -5.90
C LEU A 34 36.85 30.19 -6.08
N GLN A 35 36.41 30.32 -7.31
CA GLN A 35 35.11 29.82 -7.73
C GLN A 35 35.20 28.30 -7.62
N THR A 36 34.86 27.79 -6.44
CA THR A 36 34.41 26.41 -6.29
C THR A 36 33.18 26.31 -7.21
N THR A 37 33.38 25.84 -8.42
CA THR A 37 32.32 25.31 -9.26
C THR A 37 31.73 24.17 -8.47
N VAL A 38 30.67 24.43 -7.72
CA VAL A 38 29.76 23.36 -7.26
C VAL A 38 29.28 22.76 -8.57
N SER A 39 29.82 21.60 -8.94
CA SER A 39 29.28 20.79 -10.03
C SER A 39 27.82 20.57 -9.70
N ALA A 40 26.92 21.18 -10.50
CA ALA A 40 25.50 20.89 -10.34
C ALA A 40 25.33 19.38 -10.39
N ALA A 41 24.70 18.81 -9.36
CA ALA A 41 24.43 17.38 -9.32
C ALA A 41 23.70 17.00 -10.61
N ARG A 42 24.11 15.90 -11.24
CA ARG A 42 23.43 15.39 -12.45
C ARG A 42 22.30 14.48 -12.04
N PRO A 43 21.18 14.49 -12.79
CA PRO A 43 20.12 13.50 -12.60
C PRO A 43 20.66 12.08 -12.72
N GLU A 44 20.06 11.16 -11.99
CA GLU A 44 20.41 9.74 -12.08
C GLU A 44 20.03 9.14 -13.44
N LEU A 45 18.92 9.60 -14.02
CA LEU A 45 18.41 9.10 -15.31
C LEU A 45 18.59 10.15 -16.42
N GLY A 46 19.23 9.75 -17.51
CA GLY A 46 19.41 10.60 -18.70
C GLY A 46 20.09 11.95 -18.41
N SER A 47 19.77 12.95 -19.20
CA SER A 47 20.35 14.30 -19.08
C SER A 47 19.55 15.25 -18.20
N PHE A 48 18.25 14.94 -17.95
CA PHE A 48 17.31 15.79 -17.22
C PHE A 48 16.37 15.03 -16.29
N GLY A 49 16.54 13.71 -16.10
CA GLY A 49 15.77 12.89 -15.16
C GLY A 49 14.86 11.85 -15.83
N ILE A 50 14.93 11.69 -17.16
CA ILE A 50 14.20 10.68 -17.95
C ILE A 50 15.18 9.88 -18.79
N ASP A 51 14.96 8.57 -18.90
CA ASP A 51 15.71 7.69 -19.80
C ASP A 51 15.01 7.59 -21.16
N LEU A 52 15.38 8.46 -22.09
CA LEU A 52 14.84 8.46 -23.45
C LEU A 52 15.24 7.22 -24.27
N SER A 53 16.23 6.44 -23.83
CA SER A 53 16.65 5.22 -24.53
C SER A 53 15.62 4.11 -24.47
N GLN A 54 14.62 4.21 -23.58
CA GLN A 54 13.55 3.23 -23.38
C GLN A 54 12.37 3.42 -24.36
N GLN A 55 12.34 4.54 -25.08
CA GLN A 55 11.25 4.91 -25.98
C GLN A 55 11.18 4.03 -27.23
N ASP A 56 9.96 3.86 -27.76
CA ASP A 56 9.70 3.37 -29.09
C ASP A 56 9.22 4.51 -30.00
N PRO A 57 10.12 5.21 -30.71
CA PRO A 57 9.75 6.31 -31.58
C PRO A 57 8.97 5.90 -32.83
N SER A 58 8.81 4.61 -33.09
CA SER A 58 7.99 4.09 -34.19
C SER A 58 6.49 4.05 -33.82
N THR A 59 6.15 4.06 -32.53
CA THR A 59 4.79 4.18 -32.02
C THR A 59 4.41 5.65 -31.95
N LYS A 60 3.23 6.02 -32.48
CA LYS A 60 2.75 7.41 -32.32
C LYS A 60 2.26 7.63 -30.88
N PRO A 61 2.60 8.79 -30.26
CA PRO A 61 2.08 9.13 -28.94
C PRO A 61 0.55 9.04 -28.82
N GLY A 62 -0.17 9.46 -29.87
CA GLY A 62 -1.62 9.45 -29.91
C GLY A 62 -2.26 8.09 -30.12
N ASP A 63 -1.49 7.08 -30.52
CA ASP A 63 -1.99 5.72 -30.67
C ASP A 63 -1.77 4.87 -29.40
N ASP A 64 -0.59 5.00 -28.77
CA ASP A 64 -0.24 4.33 -27.52
C ASP A 64 0.89 5.09 -26.82
N PHE A 65 0.55 5.93 -25.86
CA PHE A 65 1.52 6.77 -25.15
C PHE A 65 2.39 5.97 -24.18
N PHE A 66 1.84 4.93 -23.57
CA PHE A 66 2.60 4.03 -22.70
C PHE A 66 3.71 3.33 -23.50
N ARG A 67 3.37 2.79 -24.66
CA ARG A 67 4.34 2.15 -25.55
C ARG A 67 5.31 3.17 -26.16
N PHE A 68 4.85 4.34 -26.58
CA PHE A 68 5.74 5.41 -27.05
C PHE A 68 6.85 5.71 -26.06
N ALA A 69 6.51 5.84 -24.77
CA ALA A 69 7.47 6.18 -23.70
C ALA A 69 8.36 5.00 -23.28
N ASN A 70 7.85 3.75 -23.35
CA ASN A 70 8.47 2.58 -22.73
C ASN A 70 8.66 1.39 -23.71
N GLY A 71 8.29 1.52 -24.99
CA GLY A 71 8.11 0.38 -25.87
C GLY A 71 9.37 -0.40 -26.16
N LYS A 72 10.53 0.25 -26.30
CA LYS A 72 11.79 -0.44 -26.48
C LYS A 72 12.12 -1.30 -25.24
N TRP A 73 11.93 -0.74 -24.05
CA TRP A 73 12.12 -1.51 -22.82
C TRP A 73 11.14 -2.69 -22.75
N LEU A 74 9.87 -2.49 -23.09
CA LEU A 74 8.86 -3.56 -23.10
C LEU A 74 9.25 -4.71 -24.02
N ASP A 75 9.88 -4.41 -25.17
CA ASP A 75 10.29 -5.40 -26.15
C ASP A 75 11.59 -6.13 -25.76
N GLU A 76 12.56 -5.41 -25.21
CA GLU A 76 13.89 -5.92 -24.90
C GLU A 76 14.00 -6.53 -23.48
N PHE A 77 13.17 -6.08 -22.53
CA PHE A 77 13.25 -6.55 -21.14
C PHE A 77 12.63 -7.95 -21.01
N GLU A 78 13.42 -8.88 -20.52
CA GLU A 78 12.96 -10.21 -20.14
C GLU A 78 12.54 -10.20 -18.66
N LEU A 79 11.28 -10.55 -18.41
CA LEU A 79 10.74 -10.60 -17.04
C LEU A 79 11.45 -11.69 -16.23
N PRO A 80 12.09 -11.38 -15.09
CA PRO A 80 12.78 -12.37 -14.27
C PRO A 80 11.87 -13.53 -13.87
N ALA A 81 12.43 -14.74 -13.79
CA ALA A 81 11.68 -15.95 -13.52
C ALA A 81 10.97 -15.92 -12.15
N ASP A 82 11.50 -15.17 -11.22
CA ASP A 82 11.02 -15.04 -9.84
C ASP A 82 10.05 -13.85 -9.62
N ARG A 83 9.65 -13.17 -10.69
CA ARG A 83 8.75 -12.01 -10.61
C ARG A 83 7.44 -12.23 -11.38
N SER A 84 6.32 -11.82 -10.81
CA SER A 84 4.99 -11.79 -11.47
C SER A 84 4.82 -10.58 -12.38
N ASN A 85 5.52 -9.51 -12.06
CA ASN A 85 5.62 -8.27 -12.83
C ASN A 85 6.93 -7.57 -12.50
N TYR A 86 7.37 -6.65 -13.35
CA TYR A 86 8.56 -5.84 -13.09
C TYR A 86 8.44 -4.47 -13.74
N GLY A 87 8.97 -3.43 -13.10
CA GLY A 87 8.94 -2.07 -13.59
C GLY A 87 9.53 -1.08 -12.59
N SER A 88 9.22 0.21 -12.71
CA SER A 88 9.82 1.29 -11.91
C SER A 88 9.71 1.06 -10.40
N PHE A 89 8.55 0.63 -9.93
CA PHE A 89 8.35 0.27 -8.52
C PHE A 89 9.23 -0.91 -8.08
N SER A 90 9.40 -1.91 -8.95
CA SER A 90 10.22 -3.09 -8.65
C SER A 90 11.70 -2.74 -8.56
N VAL A 91 12.19 -1.87 -9.44
CA VAL A 91 13.57 -1.35 -9.39
C VAL A 91 13.86 -0.66 -8.06
N LEU A 92 12.93 0.16 -7.58
CA LEU A 92 13.08 0.81 -6.27
C LEU A 92 12.93 -0.19 -5.11
N GLY A 93 12.03 -1.16 -5.24
CA GLY A 93 11.86 -2.24 -4.27
C GLY A 93 13.15 -3.04 -4.10
N ASP A 94 13.75 -3.50 -5.21
CA ASP A 94 15.01 -4.25 -5.20
C ASP A 94 16.15 -3.41 -4.59
N ARG A 95 16.21 -2.10 -4.89
CA ARG A 95 17.17 -1.17 -4.27
C ARG A 95 16.94 -1.03 -2.76
N SER A 96 15.70 -0.97 -2.34
CA SER A 96 15.34 -0.90 -0.92
C SER A 96 15.70 -2.18 -0.19
N ASP A 97 15.36 -3.34 -0.77
CA ASP A 97 15.69 -4.66 -0.23
C ASP A 97 17.22 -4.85 -0.09
N GLN A 98 17.98 -4.43 -1.11
CA GLN A 98 19.44 -4.49 -1.06
C GLN A 98 20.01 -3.63 0.08
N ARG A 99 19.52 -2.39 0.25
CA ARG A 99 19.96 -1.50 1.36
C ARG A 99 19.60 -2.06 2.72
N VAL A 100 18.40 -2.66 2.86
CA VAL A 100 18.00 -3.34 4.10
C VAL A 100 18.86 -4.56 4.36
N ASN A 101 19.20 -5.34 3.33
CA ASN A 101 20.13 -6.47 3.48
C ASN A 101 21.52 -6.01 3.95
N GLU A 102 22.07 -4.92 3.38
CA GLU A 102 23.34 -4.33 3.81
C GLU A 102 23.29 -3.90 5.29
N ILE A 103 22.17 -3.32 5.74
CA ILE A 103 21.94 -2.96 7.15
C ILE A 103 21.98 -4.23 8.02
N ILE A 104 21.25 -5.27 7.64
CA ILE A 104 21.17 -6.52 8.40
C ILE A 104 22.55 -7.21 8.48
N ASP A 105 23.31 -7.26 7.39
CA ASP A 105 24.64 -7.84 7.34
C ASP A 105 25.64 -7.09 8.24
N GLU A 106 25.58 -5.76 8.26
CA GLU A 106 26.39 -4.95 9.19
C GLU A 106 26.02 -5.24 10.66
N LEU A 107 24.72 -5.31 10.97
CA LEU A 107 24.25 -5.62 12.33
C LEU A 107 24.68 -7.03 12.75
N ALA A 108 24.53 -8.02 11.88
CA ALA A 108 24.94 -9.40 12.16
C ALA A 108 26.45 -9.52 12.41
N SER A 109 27.25 -8.72 11.69
CA SER A 109 28.72 -8.70 11.84
C SER A 109 29.20 -7.97 13.10
N ALA A 110 28.38 -7.04 13.62
CA ALA A 110 28.72 -6.23 14.79
C ALA A 110 28.52 -6.95 16.14
N GLU A 111 27.88 -8.14 16.14
CA GLU A 111 27.54 -8.91 17.34
C GLU A 111 26.85 -8.02 18.41
N PRO A 112 25.66 -7.46 18.11
CA PRO A 112 25.02 -6.48 18.99
C PRO A 112 24.64 -7.05 20.35
N PRO A 113 24.48 -6.20 21.38
CA PRO A 113 24.11 -6.64 22.73
C PRO A 113 22.81 -7.43 22.75
N ALA A 114 22.75 -8.49 23.56
CA ALA A 114 21.54 -9.29 23.72
C ALA A 114 20.35 -8.43 24.18
N GLY A 115 19.20 -8.60 23.52
CA GLY A 115 17.96 -7.85 23.78
C GLY A 115 17.90 -6.47 23.11
N SER A 116 18.98 -6.02 22.43
CA SER A 116 18.92 -4.79 21.64
C SER A 116 18.09 -4.98 20.37
N ILE A 117 17.60 -3.90 19.79
CA ILE A 117 16.82 -3.96 18.55
C ILE A 117 17.67 -4.45 17.37
N GLU A 118 18.95 -4.10 17.37
CA GLU A 118 19.92 -4.55 16.37
C GLU A 118 20.11 -6.08 16.41
N GLN A 119 20.18 -6.65 17.63
CA GLN A 119 20.25 -8.11 17.80
C GLN A 119 18.94 -8.76 17.29
N LYS A 120 17.78 -8.19 17.62
CA LYS A 120 16.49 -8.74 17.17
C LYS A 120 16.38 -8.76 15.64
N ILE A 121 16.79 -7.68 14.97
CA ILE A 121 16.80 -7.58 13.50
C ILE A 121 17.70 -8.67 12.91
N SER A 122 18.97 -8.74 13.34
CA SER A 122 19.95 -9.70 12.80
C SER A 122 19.55 -11.15 13.10
N ASP A 123 19.14 -11.47 14.33
CA ASP A 123 18.82 -12.86 14.72
C ASP A 123 17.50 -13.34 14.06
N TYR A 124 16.52 -12.47 13.85
CA TYR A 124 15.31 -12.85 13.11
C TYR A 124 15.65 -13.24 11.67
N TYR A 125 16.45 -12.43 10.98
CA TYR A 125 16.93 -12.74 9.64
C TYR A 125 17.76 -14.02 9.60
N LEU A 126 18.73 -14.17 10.50
CA LEU A 126 19.60 -15.34 10.53
C LEU A 126 18.84 -16.64 10.85
N SER A 127 17.81 -16.57 11.70
CA SER A 127 16.92 -17.70 11.95
C SER A 127 16.12 -18.10 10.69
N TYR A 128 15.77 -17.15 9.84
CA TYR A 128 15.12 -17.41 8.55
C TYR A 128 16.09 -18.04 7.54
N MET A 129 17.34 -17.64 7.56
CA MET A 129 18.37 -18.16 6.64
C MET A 129 18.83 -19.58 6.98
N ASP A 130 18.59 -20.09 8.19
CA ASP A 130 18.97 -21.45 8.61
C ASP A 130 17.98 -22.51 8.09
N THR A 131 18.03 -22.78 6.79
CA THR A 131 17.17 -23.79 6.14
C THR A 131 17.42 -25.19 6.68
N ALA A 132 18.64 -25.52 7.11
CA ALA A 132 18.95 -26.85 7.67
C ALA A 132 18.19 -27.10 8.98
N ALA A 133 18.09 -26.10 9.85
CA ALA A 133 17.31 -26.20 11.08
C ALA A 133 15.81 -26.32 10.77
N LEU A 134 15.30 -25.59 9.76
CA LEU A 134 13.89 -25.64 9.35
C LEU A 134 13.53 -27.01 8.76
N ASP A 135 14.37 -27.55 7.86
CA ASP A 135 14.14 -28.85 7.25
C ASP A 135 14.20 -29.99 8.29
N ALA A 136 15.10 -29.88 9.26
CA ALA A 136 15.17 -30.86 10.37
C ALA A 136 13.91 -30.86 11.26
N ARG A 137 13.23 -29.72 11.39
CA ARG A 137 11.98 -29.59 12.16
C ARG A 137 10.74 -29.98 11.35
N GLY A 138 10.72 -29.73 10.02
CA GLY A 138 9.58 -30.01 9.15
C GLY A 138 8.29 -29.39 9.67
N ILE A 139 7.24 -30.21 9.79
CA ILE A 139 5.91 -29.84 10.33
C ILE A 139 5.86 -29.88 11.87
N ALA A 140 6.91 -30.31 12.56
CA ALA A 140 6.87 -30.54 14.02
C ALA A 140 6.42 -29.31 14.84
N PRO A 141 6.73 -28.06 14.46
CA PRO A 141 6.25 -26.87 15.19
C PRO A 141 4.73 -26.76 15.28
N LEU A 142 3.98 -27.33 14.32
CA LEU A 142 2.52 -27.27 14.27
C LEU A 142 1.81 -28.45 14.93
N ARG A 143 2.53 -29.49 15.37
CA ARG A 143 1.89 -30.72 15.87
C ARG A 143 0.94 -30.51 17.05
N GLU A 144 1.32 -29.62 17.97
CA GLU A 144 0.51 -29.33 19.15
C GLU A 144 -0.78 -28.59 18.76
N SER A 145 -0.68 -27.53 17.96
CA SER A 145 -1.83 -26.74 17.50
C SER A 145 -2.77 -27.56 16.62
N LEU A 146 -2.24 -28.38 15.71
CA LEU A 146 -3.04 -29.31 14.90
C LEU A 146 -3.74 -30.37 15.77
N ALA A 147 -3.08 -30.87 16.81
CA ALA A 147 -3.71 -31.81 17.76
C ALA A 147 -4.81 -31.11 18.57
N GLN A 148 -4.70 -29.85 18.91
CA GLN A 148 -5.74 -29.05 19.56
C GLN A 148 -6.93 -28.83 18.61
N LEU A 149 -6.69 -28.47 17.35
CA LEU A 149 -7.75 -28.37 16.34
C LEU A 149 -8.52 -29.67 16.14
N ALA A 150 -7.83 -30.81 16.14
CA ALA A 150 -8.45 -32.13 16.02
C ALA A 150 -9.35 -32.53 17.22
N GLN A 151 -9.31 -31.80 18.34
CA GLN A 151 -10.16 -32.01 19.50
C GLN A 151 -11.48 -31.22 19.45
N ILE A 152 -11.66 -30.37 18.44
CA ILE A 152 -12.90 -29.61 18.26
C ILE A 152 -14.01 -30.61 17.85
N ASP A 153 -14.96 -30.84 18.74
CA ASP A 153 -16.05 -31.81 18.58
C ASP A 153 -17.45 -31.21 18.81
N SER A 154 -17.51 -29.93 19.13
CA SER A 154 -18.75 -29.21 19.44
C SER A 154 -18.75 -27.80 18.82
N LYS A 155 -19.93 -27.21 18.66
CA LYS A 155 -20.11 -25.83 18.16
C LYS A 155 -19.48 -24.83 19.12
N GLU A 156 -19.53 -25.08 20.41
CA GLU A 156 -18.93 -24.26 21.45
C GLU A 156 -17.39 -24.20 21.26
N ALA A 157 -16.73 -25.36 21.12
CA ALA A 157 -15.30 -25.44 20.88
C ALA A 157 -14.90 -24.82 19.55
N LEU A 158 -15.73 -25.00 18.50
CA LEU A 158 -15.54 -24.35 17.22
C LEU A 158 -15.64 -22.83 17.35
N THR A 159 -16.62 -22.30 18.08
CA THR A 159 -16.80 -20.87 18.34
C THR A 159 -15.54 -20.25 18.98
N GLU A 160 -15.01 -20.89 20.01
CA GLU A 160 -13.78 -20.44 20.68
C GLU A 160 -12.55 -20.49 19.73
N ALA A 161 -12.44 -21.54 18.92
CA ALA A 161 -11.35 -21.66 17.94
C ALA A 161 -11.43 -20.59 16.85
N LEU A 162 -12.63 -20.27 16.34
CA LEU A 162 -12.86 -19.20 15.38
C LEU A 162 -12.53 -17.82 15.98
N GLY A 163 -12.82 -17.58 17.27
CA GLY A 163 -12.45 -16.36 17.97
C GLY A 163 -10.94 -16.17 18.06
N ARG A 164 -10.18 -17.26 18.25
CA ARG A 164 -8.72 -17.23 18.32
C ARG A 164 -8.00 -17.31 16.97
N ALA A 165 -8.73 -17.51 15.88
CA ALA A 165 -8.15 -17.86 14.59
C ALA A 165 -7.02 -16.90 14.15
N GLN A 166 -7.17 -15.60 14.39
CA GLN A 166 -6.18 -14.58 14.04
C GLN A 166 -4.90 -14.70 14.89
N LEU A 167 -5.03 -14.95 16.19
CA LEU A 167 -3.90 -15.19 17.09
C LEU A 167 -3.18 -16.49 16.74
N ASP A 168 -3.93 -17.55 16.48
CA ASP A 168 -3.41 -18.89 16.23
C ASP A 168 -2.94 -19.06 14.77
N ALA A 169 -3.09 -18.05 13.91
CA ALA A 169 -2.83 -18.11 12.46
C ALA A 169 -3.61 -19.23 11.75
N THR A 170 -4.81 -19.54 12.21
CA THR A 170 -5.79 -20.37 11.51
C THR A 170 -6.69 -19.51 10.63
N ALA A 171 -7.86 -19.98 10.22
CA ALA A 171 -8.82 -19.18 9.49
C ALA A 171 -10.18 -19.14 10.17
N SER A 172 -10.90 -18.06 9.93
CA SER A 172 -12.28 -17.84 10.34
C SER A 172 -13.01 -17.08 9.24
N PRO A 173 -14.28 -17.38 8.96
CA PRO A 173 -15.09 -16.53 8.09
C PRO A 173 -15.36 -15.15 8.73
N PHE A 174 -15.16 -14.99 10.02
CA PHE A 174 -15.36 -13.78 10.80
C PHE A 174 -14.00 -13.13 11.06
N GLY A 175 -13.65 -12.12 10.24
CA GLY A 175 -12.46 -11.30 10.43
C GLY A 175 -12.78 -10.03 11.20
N TRP A 176 -11.88 -9.56 12.06
CA TRP A 176 -12.03 -8.29 12.76
C TRP A 176 -10.70 -7.52 12.84
N TYR A 177 -10.83 -6.24 13.04
CA TYR A 177 -9.70 -5.35 13.34
C TYR A 177 -10.18 -4.15 14.18
N VAL A 178 -9.24 -3.44 14.79
CA VAL A 178 -9.49 -2.22 15.54
C VAL A 178 -9.05 -1.02 14.71
N GLY A 179 -10.00 -0.23 14.24
CA GLY A 179 -9.76 0.94 13.42
C GLY A 179 -10.40 2.20 13.97
N ALA A 180 -10.15 3.37 13.36
CA ALA A 180 -10.81 4.60 13.74
C ALA A 180 -12.33 4.50 13.49
N ASP A 181 -13.15 4.95 14.47
CA ASP A 181 -14.59 5.04 14.31
C ASP A 181 -14.93 6.12 13.27
N ARG A 182 -15.64 5.74 12.23
CA ARG A 182 -15.97 6.68 11.13
C ARG A 182 -16.95 7.81 11.56
N ARG A 183 -17.54 7.72 12.77
CA ARG A 183 -18.37 8.78 13.38
C ARG A 183 -17.54 9.70 14.27
N ASP A 184 -16.44 9.18 14.82
CA ASP A 184 -15.53 9.86 15.74
C ASP A 184 -14.09 9.36 15.52
N PRO A 185 -13.38 9.91 14.53
CA PRO A 185 -12.04 9.44 14.17
C PRO A 185 -10.98 9.57 15.27
N ASP A 186 -11.28 10.25 16.35
CA ASP A 186 -10.39 10.36 17.52
C ASP A 186 -10.52 9.15 18.48
N ARG A 187 -11.41 8.19 18.19
CA ARG A 187 -11.64 6.96 18.94
C ARG A 187 -11.45 5.72 18.08
N HIS A 188 -10.84 4.67 18.64
CA HIS A 188 -10.82 3.36 18.03
C HIS A 188 -12.13 2.58 18.27
N GLN A 189 -12.57 1.84 17.24
CA GLN A 189 -13.75 0.98 17.26
C GLN A 189 -13.41 -0.39 16.69
N LEU A 190 -14.09 -1.43 17.17
CA LEU A 190 -14.05 -2.76 16.59
C LEU A 190 -14.81 -2.78 15.25
N VAL A 191 -14.21 -3.36 14.23
CA VAL A 191 -14.80 -3.56 12.91
C VAL A 191 -14.86 -5.06 12.63
N LEU A 192 -16.05 -5.60 12.42
CA LEU A 192 -16.27 -6.99 12.04
C LEU A 192 -16.51 -7.09 10.53
N SER A 193 -15.78 -7.96 9.87
CA SER A 193 -15.88 -8.23 8.45
C SER A 193 -16.01 -9.73 8.16
N LEU A 194 -16.24 -10.09 6.90
CA LEU A 194 -16.28 -11.49 6.46
C LEU A 194 -15.18 -11.77 5.45
N GLY A 195 -14.64 -12.98 5.52
CA GLY A 195 -13.58 -13.48 4.64
C GLY A 195 -13.44 -14.98 4.75
N GLY A 196 -12.22 -15.48 4.93
CA GLY A 196 -11.95 -16.88 5.21
C GLY A 196 -11.98 -17.79 3.98
N ILE A 197 -11.69 -17.26 2.79
CA ILE A 197 -11.48 -18.05 1.58
C ILE A 197 -10.00 -18.04 1.23
N GLY A 198 -9.48 -19.15 0.71
CA GLY A 198 -8.06 -19.30 0.38
C GLY A 198 -7.70 -18.85 -1.04
N LEU A 199 -8.65 -18.79 -1.97
CA LEU A 199 -8.45 -18.23 -3.31
C LEU A 199 -8.65 -16.69 -3.31
N PRO A 200 -8.11 -15.96 -4.30
CA PRO A 200 -8.00 -14.50 -4.24
C PRO A 200 -9.34 -13.74 -4.17
N ASP A 201 -10.39 -14.27 -4.78
CA ASP A 201 -11.73 -13.66 -4.77
C ASP A 201 -12.82 -14.73 -4.87
N ARG A 202 -14.06 -14.37 -4.47
CA ARG A 202 -15.24 -15.21 -4.59
C ARG A 202 -15.47 -15.75 -6.01
N ASP A 203 -15.10 -14.98 -7.03
CA ASP A 203 -15.29 -15.33 -8.44
C ASP A 203 -14.52 -16.60 -8.82
N TYR A 204 -13.40 -16.90 -8.18
CA TYR A 204 -12.65 -18.16 -8.36
C TYR A 204 -13.45 -19.39 -7.97
N TYR A 205 -14.40 -19.26 -7.05
CA TYR A 205 -15.28 -20.35 -6.60
C TYR A 205 -16.56 -20.46 -7.44
N LEU A 206 -17.09 -19.33 -7.93
CA LEU A 206 -18.44 -19.20 -8.43
C LEU A 206 -18.54 -19.18 -9.96
N LEU A 207 -17.48 -18.76 -10.66
CA LEU A 207 -17.50 -18.68 -12.11
C LEU A 207 -16.90 -19.94 -12.75
N ASP A 208 -17.52 -20.39 -13.86
CA ASP A 208 -17.15 -21.62 -14.57
C ASP A 208 -16.34 -21.33 -15.84
N THR A 209 -15.33 -20.46 -15.75
CA THR A 209 -14.33 -20.34 -16.81
C THR A 209 -13.36 -21.52 -16.76
N GLU A 210 -12.76 -21.89 -17.89
CA GLU A 210 -11.74 -22.95 -17.95
C GLU A 210 -10.58 -22.69 -16.97
N GLN A 211 -10.14 -21.43 -16.89
CA GLN A 211 -9.09 -21.02 -15.97
C GLN A 211 -9.48 -21.26 -14.51
N TYR A 212 -10.66 -20.80 -14.08
CA TYR A 212 -11.08 -20.97 -12.67
C TYR A 212 -11.36 -22.43 -12.31
N GLN A 213 -11.86 -23.23 -13.24
CA GLN A 213 -11.98 -24.67 -13.05
C GLN A 213 -10.62 -25.33 -12.85
N THR A 214 -9.61 -24.96 -13.65
CA THR A 214 -8.23 -25.44 -13.48
C THR A 214 -7.64 -25.01 -12.15
N VAL A 215 -7.79 -23.74 -11.77
CA VAL A 215 -7.31 -23.25 -10.46
C VAL A 215 -7.96 -24.00 -9.30
N ARG A 216 -9.27 -24.25 -9.34
CA ARG A 216 -9.96 -25.05 -8.28
C ARG A 216 -9.43 -26.48 -8.19
N ALA A 217 -9.16 -27.13 -9.33
CA ALA A 217 -8.61 -28.49 -9.35
C ALA A 217 -7.20 -28.53 -8.73
N GLU A 218 -6.34 -27.58 -9.10
CA GLU A 218 -4.99 -27.43 -8.53
C GLU A 218 -5.04 -27.03 -7.03
N TYR A 219 -6.04 -26.24 -6.64
CA TYR A 219 -6.26 -25.88 -5.24
C TYR A 219 -6.60 -27.08 -4.37
N VAL A 220 -7.50 -27.96 -4.81
CA VAL A 220 -7.80 -29.21 -4.10
C VAL A 220 -6.55 -30.07 -3.97
N ALA A 221 -5.76 -30.21 -5.03
CA ALA A 221 -4.51 -30.97 -4.99
C ALA A 221 -3.47 -30.35 -4.05
N HIS A 222 -3.41 -29.02 -3.99
CA HIS A 222 -2.58 -28.28 -3.04
C HIS A 222 -3.01 -28.54 -1.58
N ILE A 223 -4.31 -28.43 -1.28
CA ILE A 223 -4.84 -28.68 0.06
C ILE A 223 -4.52 -30.12 0.49
N GLU A 224 -4.72 -31.11 -0.41
CA GLU A 224 -4.38 -32.50 -0.15
C GLU A 224 -2.90 -32.68 0.25
N ARG A 225 -1.98 -32.05 -0.51
CA ARG A 225 -0.54 -32.12 -0.22
C ARG A 225 -0.20 -31.47 1.13
N MET A 226 -0.78 -30.28 1.41
CA MET A 226 -0.55 -29.58 2.67
C MET A 226 -1.04 -30.37 3.89
N LEU A 227 -2.24 -30.96 3.82
CA LEU A 227 -2.74 -31.86 4.86
C LEU A 227 -1.90 -33.13 4.98
N GLY A 228 -1.37 -33.62 3.85
CA GLY A 228 -0.46 -34.78 3.80
C GLY A 228 0.85 -34.55 4.55
N PHE A 229 1.47 -33.36 4.49
CA PHE A 229 2.65 -33.02 5.28
C PHE A 229 2.41 -33.12 6.79
N ALA A 230 1.20 -32.86 7.24
CA ALA A 230 0.79 -33.01 8.64
C ALA A 230 0.44 -34.45 9.03
N GLY A 231 0.40 -35.39 8.07
CA GLY A 231 -0.02 -36.77 8.30
C GLY A 231 -1.51 -36.90 8.62
N ILE A 232 -2.33 -35.99 8.13
CA ILE A 232 -3.78 -36.00 8.34
C ILE A 232 -4.40 -37.07 7.42
N ASP A 233 -5.11 -38.04 8.01
CA ASP A 233 -5.76 -39.11 7.26
C ASP A 233 -6.88 -38.61 6.36
N ASN A 234 -7.11 -39.30 5.22
CA ASN A 234 -8.14 -38.98 4.24
C ASN A 234 -7.98 -37.55 3.64
N ALA A 235 -6.76 -37.12 3.41
CA ALA A 235 -6.42 -35.74 2.94
C ALA A 235 -7.19 -35.35 1.66
N ALA A 236 -7.37 -36.26 0.68
CA ALA A 236 -8.09 -35.97 -0.56
C ALA A 236 -9.60 -35.69 -0.33
N GLU A 237 -10.24 -36.44 0.56
CA GLU A 237 -11.64 -36.21 0.93
C GLU A 237 -11.81 -34.89 1.68
N LYS A 238 -10.90 -34.62 2.62
CA LYS A 238 -10.86 -33.37 3.39
C LYS A 238 -10.57 -32.17 2.51
N ALA A 239 -9.67 -32.27 1.53
CA ALA A 239 -9.41 -31.22 0.57
C ALA A 239 -10.66 -30.82 -0.22
N THR A 240 -11.44 -31.82 -0.64
CA THR A 240 -12.73 -31.59 -1.31
C THR A 240 -13.73 -30.90 -0.41
N ALA A 241 -13.79 -31.30 0.88
CA ALA A 241 -14.67 -30.69 1.89
C ALA A 241 -14.26 -29.23 2.17
N VAL A 242 -12.96 -28.93 2.25
CA VAL A 242 -12.45 -27.56 2.41
C VAL A 242 -12.89 -26.66 1.25
N LEU A 243 -12.70 -27.11 -0.02
CA LEU A 243 -13.18 -26.34 -1.17
C LEU A 243 -14.70 -26.12 -1.13
N ALA A 244 -15.48 -27.13 -0.71
CA ALA A 244 -16.93 -27.01 -0.60
C ALA A 244 -17.35 -26.01 0.49
N LEU A 245 -16.68 -26.02 1.65
CA LEU A 245 -16.89 -25.06 2.73
C LEU A 245 -16.55 -23.63 2.29
N GLU A 246 -15.38 -23.42 1.67
CA GLU A 246 -14.97 -22.10 1.17
C GLU A 246 -15.91 -21.62 0.05
N THR A 247 -16.41 -22.51 -0.79
CA THR A 247 -17.43 -22.17 -1.80
C THR A 247 -18.71 -21.68 -1.14
N ALA A 248 -19.17 -22.35 -0.08
CA ALA A 248 -20.35 -21.92 0.66
C ALA A 248 -20.16 -20.56 1.35
N ILE A 249 -18.94 -20.25 1.81
CA ILE A 249 -18.59 -18.92 2.29
C ILE A 249 -18.63 -17.92 1.13
N ALA A 250 -17.96 -18.22 0.01
CA ALA A 250 -17.83 -17.35 -1.18
C ALA A 250 -19.20 -16.96 -1.77
N GLU A 251 -20.18 -17.87 -1.76
CA GLU A 251 -21.56 -17.59 -2.20
C GLU A 251 -22.21 -16.43 -1.46
N ASN A 252 -21.82 -16.22 -0.20
CA ASN A 252 -22.37 -15.20 0.69
C ASN A 252 -21.53 -13.92 0.75
N LEU A 253 -20.28 -13.94 0.29
CA LEU A 253 -19.45 -12.73 0.25
C LEU A 253 -19.97 -11.73 -0.79
N TRP A 254 -19.87 -10.47 -0.49
CA TRP A 254 -20.22 -9.39 -1.42
C TRP A 254 -19.25 -9.31 -2.60
N PRO A 255 -19.73 -8.84 -3.78
CA PRO A 255 -18.85 -8.47 -4.89
C PRO A 255 -17.81 -7.43 -4.47
N ARG A 256 -16.62 -7.45 -5.11
CA ARG A 256 -15.49 -6.58 -4.76
C ARG A 256 -15.82 -5.07 -4.81
N ALA A 257 -16.62 -4.63 -5.80
CA ALA A 257 -17.05 -3.25 -5.91
C ALA A 257 -17.90 -2.80 -4.71
N ASP A 258 -18.79 -3.67 -4.20
CA ASP A 258 -19.63 -3.39 -3.02
C ASP A 258 -18.79 -3.38 -1.74
N ARG A 259 -17.79 -4.25 -1.64
CA ARG A 259 -16.88 -4.33 -0.48
C ARG A 259 -16.04 -3.06 -0.29
N ARG A 260 -15.71 -2.35 -1.35
CA ARG A 260 -15.01 -1.05 -1.25
C ARG A 260 -15.94 0.14 -0.98
N ASN A 261 -17.26 -0.02 -1.15
CA ASN A 261 -18.22 1.06 -0.97
C ASN A 261 -18.39 1.40 0.51
N ARG A 262 -17.88 2.56 0.92
CA ARG A 262 -17.87 3.01 2.32
C ARG A 262 -19.28 3.20 2.90
N ASP A 263 -20.29 3.55 2.09
CA ASP A 263 -21.66 3.68 2.58
C ASP A 263 -22.28 2.32 2.89
N LEU A 264 -22.01 1.31 2.08
CA LEU A 264 -22.51 -0.05 2.29
C LEU A 264 -21.82 -0.73 3.48
N THR A 265 -20.52 -0.46 3.67
CA THR A 265 -19.69 -1.07 4.72
C THR A 265 -19.73 -0.33 6.06
N PHE A 266 -20.51 0.73 6.17
CA PHE A 266 -20.64 1.52 7.39
C PHE A 266 -21.96 1.24 8.10
N ASN A 267 -21.98 0.28 9.02
CA ASN A 267 -23.13 -0.16 9.77
C ASN A 267 -22.81 -0.27 11.27
N PRO A 268 -22.56 0.88 11.95
CA PRO A 268 -22.24 0.90 13.35
C PRO A 268 -23.49 0.57 14.19
N MET A 269 -23.32 -0.28 15.20
CA MET A 269 -24.42 -0.66 16.10
C MET A 269 -23.91 -0.96 17.52
N SER A 270 -24.82 -0.94 18.49
CA SER A 270 -24.51 -1.38 19.83
C SER A 270 -24.25 -2.90 19.86
N TYR A 271 -23.50 -3.38 20.84
CA TYR A 271 -23.27 -4.81 20.98
C TYR A 271 -24.58 -5.58 21.28
N GLU A 272 -25.50 -4.97 22.04
CA GLU A 272 -26.82 -5.56 22.33
C GLU A 272 -27.62 -5.77 21.03
N ASP A 273 -27.69 -4.74 20.17
CA ASP A 273 -28.39 -4.85 18.88
C ASP A 273 -27.70 -5.87 17.96
N PHE A 274 -26.36 -5.91 17.96
CA PHE A 274 -25.58 -6.88 17.19
C PHE A 274 -25.93 -8.31 17.56
N VAL A 275 -25.87 -8.67 18.83
CA VAL A 275 -26.20 -10.03 19.30
C VAL A 275 -27.66 -10.38 19.02
N ALA A 276 -28.57 -9.43 19.19
CA ALA A 276 -29.99 -9.63 18.87
C ALA A 276 -30.24 -9.85 17.36
N GLN A 277 -29.50 -9.14 16.50
CA GLN A 277 -29.65 -9.23 15.04
C GLN A 277 -29.00 -10.46 14.42
N TYR A 278 -27.88 -10.93 15.01
CA TYR A 278 -27.08 -12.04 14.50
C TYR A 278 -26.96 -13.20 15.50
N PRO A 279 -28.11 -13.85 15.86
CA PRO A 279 -28.10 -15.02 16.71
C PRO A 279 -27.51 -16.23 15.96
N GLY A 280 -27.13 -17.27 16.69
CA GLY A 280 -26.64 -18.53 16.10
C GLY A 280 -25.14 -18.75 16.30
N LEU A 281 -24.40 -17.75 16.78
CA LEU A 281 -23.05 -17.86 17.32
C LEU A 281 -23.04 -17.27 18.74
N ASP A 282 -22.36 -17.90 19.69
CA ASP A 282 -22.08 -17.33 21.01
C ASP A 282 -20.98 -16.25 20.88
N TRP A 283 -21.41 -15.03 20.62
CA TRP A 283 -20.49 -13.90 20.43
C TRP A 283 -19.71 -13.56 21.69
N ASP A 284 -20.26 -13.79 22.87
CA ASP A 284 -19.53 -13.58 24.13
C ASP A 284 -18.37 -14.58 24.28
N ALA A 285 -18.59 -15.84 23.90
CA ALA A 285 -17.54 -16.85 23.87
C ALA A 285 -16.50 -16.54 22.79
N TYR A 286 -16.95 -16.11 21.61
CA TYR A 286 -16.09 -15.71 20.49
C TYR A 286 -15.12 -14.58 20.89
N TRP A 287 -15.66 -13.45 21.42
CA TRP A 287 -14.83 -12.30 21.79
C TRP A 287 -13.93 -12.60 22.98
N ARG A 288 -14.40 -13.36 23.96
CA ARG A 288 -13.57 -13.80 25.08
C ARG A 288 -12.39 -14.65 24.61
N ALA A 289 -12.62 -15.56 23.66
CA ALA A 289 -11.57 -16.36 23.06
C ALA A 289 -10.58 -15.53 22.23
N ALA A 290 -11.05 -14.46 21.59
CA ALA A 290 -10.21 -13.43 20.97
C ALA A 290 -9.47 -12.53 21.96
N GLY A 291 -9.64 -12.70 23.28
CA GLY A 291 -9.01 -11.81 24.28
C GLY A 291 -9.64 -10.43 24.39
N ILE A 292 -10.86 -10.26 23.90
CA ILE A 292 -11.65 -9.02 23.99
C ILE A 292 -12.74 -9.21 25.03
N ASP A 293 -12.50 -8.74 26.25
CA ASP A 293 -13.42 -8.97 27.39
C ASP A 293 -14.71 -8.15 27.30
N THR A 294 -14.70 -7.02 26.63
CA THR A 294 -15.87 -6.12 26.54
C THR A 294 -15.94 -5.45 25.17
N VAL A 295 -17.05 -5.69 24.47
CA VAL A 295 -17.45 -4.98 23.27
C VAL A 295 -18.65 -4.10 23.59
N THR A 296 -18.57 -2.80 23.40
CA THR A 296 -19.69 -1.87 23.64
C THR A 296 -20.48 -1.57 22.38
N ASP A 297 -19.74 -1.37 21.29
CA ASP A 297 -20.26 -1.10 19.95
C ASP A 297 -19.25 -1.56 18.91
N LEU A 298 -19.71 -1.84 17.70
CA LEU A 298 -18.88 -2.27 16.59
C LEU A 298 -19.48 -1.81 15.26
N ASN A 299 -18.65 -1.81 14.23
CA ASN A 299 -19.11 -1.68 12.84
C ASN A 299 -19.19 -3.06 12.17
N VAL A 300 -20.31 -3.37 11.53
CA VAL A 300 -20.48 -4.61 10.73
C VAL A 300 -20.36 -4.27 9.26
N SER A 301 -19.28 -4.72 8.61
CA SER A 301 -18.98 -4.34 7.23
C SER A 301 -19.95 -4.95 6.21
N TYR A 302 -20.44 -6.17 6.44
CA TYR A 302 -21.29 -6.89 5.48
C TYR A 302 -22.57 -7.44 6.14
N PRO A 303 -23.50 -6.55 6.53
CA PRO A 303 -24.66 -6.94 7.37
C PRO A 303 -25.55 -8.00 6.74
N SER A 304 -25.79 -7.99 5.43
CA SER A 304 -26.64 -8.97 4.76
C SER A 304 -26.01 -10.36 4.64
N ALA A 305 -24.68 -10.45 4.69
CA ALA A 305 -23.93 -11.69 4.58
C ALA A 305 -23.70 -12.39 5.94
N MET A 306 -23.85 -11.67 7.06
CA MET A 306 -23.59 -12.21 8.39
C MET A 306 -24.46 -13.43 8.74
N ALA A 307 -25.78 -13.31 8.65
CA ALA A 307 -26.69 -14.38 9.03
C ALA A 307 -26.53 -15.66 8.18
N PRO A 308 -26.39 -15.57 6.83
CA PRO A 308 -26.09 -16.75 6.01
C PRO A 308 -24.78 -17.44 6.37
N VAL A 309 -23.69 -16.67 6.63
CA VAL A 309 -22.40 -17.26 7.01
C VAL A 309 -22.47 -17.91 8.40
N ILE A 310 -23.17 -17.29 9.36
CA ILE A 310 -23.41 -17.93 10.68
C ILE A 310 -24.16 -19.26 10.54
N ALA A 311 -25.14 -19.34 9.64
CA ALA A 311 -25.91 -20.58 9.42
C ALA A 311 -25.05 -21.74 8.88
N LEU A 312 -23.89 -21.48 8.28
CA LEU A 312 -22.94 -22.52 7.86
C LEU A 312 -22.41 -23.31 9.05
N LEU A 313 -22.31 -22.71 10.24
CA LEU A 313 -21.86 -23.40 11.46
C LEU A 313 -22.82 -24.52 11.92
N ASP A 314 -24.10 -24.46 11.53
CA ASP A 314 -25.09 -25.50 11.83
C ASP A 314 -25.26 -26.49 10.67
N SER A 315 -24.97 -26.11 9.44
CA SER A 315 -25.22 -26.91 8.24
C SER A 315 -24.02 -27.73 7.79
N ILE A 316 -22.79 -27.30 8.10
CA ILE A 316 -21.55 -27.95 7.69
C ILE A 316 -21.02 -28.80 8.87
N PRO A 317 -20.58 -30.03 8.65
CA PRO A 317 -20.02 -30.90 9.70
C PRO A 317 -18.79 -30.23 10.37
N ILE A 318 -18.66 -30.40 11.69
CA ILE A 318 -17.53 -29.87 12.47
C ILE A 318 -16.19 -30.37 11.94
N GLU A 319 -16.13 -31.61 11.48
CA GLU A 319 -14.92 -32.19 10.90
C GLU A 319 -14.42 -31.46 9.63
N ASP A 320 -15.31 -30.86 8.84
CA ASP A 320 -14.96 -30.06 7.68
C ASP A 320 -14.37 -28.69 8.10
N TRP A 321 -14.92 -28.07 9.14
CA TRP A 321 -14.36 -26.90 9.79
C TRP A 321 -12.96 -27.16 10.36
N VAL A 322 -12.76 -28.30 11.01
CA VAL A 322 -11.44 -28.70 11.52
C VAL A 322 -10.45 -28.88 10.37
N SER A 323 -10.89 -29.50 9.28
CA SER A 323 -10.06 -29.71 8.07
C SER A 323 -9.66 -28.37 7.43
N TYR A 324 -10.62 -27.46 7.32
CA TYR A 324 -10.41 -26.09 6.81
C TYR A 324 -9.42 -25.31 7.69
N MET A 325 -9.64 -25.27 9.02
CA MET A 325 -8.74 -24.57 9.93
C MET A 325 -7.34 -25.19 9.94
N SER A 326 -7.23 -26.51 9.86
CA SER A 326 -5.94 -27.22 9.80
C SER A 326 -5.16 -26.90 8.53
N TYR A 327 -5.82 -26.94 7.37
CA TYR A 327 -5.21 -26.57 6.11
C TYR A 327 -4.72 -25.11 6.13
N GLN A 328 -5.57 -24.16 6.49
CA GLN A 328 -5.23 -22.75 6.53
C GLN A 328 -4.11 -22.46 7.53
N HIS A 329 -4.08 -23.15 8.67
CA HIS A 329 -2.99 -23.05 9.64
C HIS A 329 -1.64 -23.46 9.07
N ILE A 330 -1.58 -24.55 8.32
CA ILE A 330 -0.36 -25.01 7.66
C ILE A 330 0.06 -24.02 6.55
N SER A 331 -0.88 -23.59 5.72
CA SER A 331 -0.65 -22.67 4.62
C SER A 331 -0.17 -21.29 5.11
N ASN A 332 -0.82 -20.71 6.11
CA ASN A 332 -0.46 -19.40 6.69
C ASN A 332 0.93 -19.40 7.32
N LEU A 333 1.41 -20.54 7.78
CA LEU A 333 2.71 -20.67 8.44
C LEU A 333 3.77 -21.36 7.57
N ALA A 334 3.45 -21.73 6.32
CA ALA A 334 4.35 -22.44 5.42
C ALA A 334 5.73 -21.79 5.29
N GLY A 335 5.80 -20.47 5.20
CA GLY A 335 7.05 -19.71 5.06
C GLY A 335 7.98 -19.71 6.29
N VAL A 336 7.55 -20.32 7.42
CA VAL A 336 8.37 -20.50 8.64
C VAL A 336 8.59 -21.99 8.98
N LEU A 337 8.23 -22.88 8.07
CA LEU A 337 8.42 -24.33 8.16
C LEU A 337 9.54 -24.80 7.24
N SER A 338 9.59 -26.12 6.92
CA SER A 338 10.59 -26.66 6.00
C SER A 338 10.46 -26.11 4.59
N GLN A 339 11.56 -26.16 3.84
CA GLN A 339 11.58 -25.73 2.44
C GLN A 339 10.58 -26.51 1.58
N GLU A 340 10.33 -27.78 1.87
CA GLU A 340 9.36 -28.60 1.14
C GLU A 340 7.94 -28.02 1.25
N ILE A 341 7.51 -27.62 2.45
CA ILE A 341 6.20 -27.04 2.70
C ILE A 341 6.11 -25.62 2.11
N ASP A 342 7.13 -24.80 2.28
CA ASP A 342 7.22 -23.46 1.72
C ASP A 342 7.17 -23.49 0.18
N ASN A 343 7.89 -24.43 -0.45
CA ASN A 343 7.88 -24.59 -1.91
C ASN A 343 6.53 -25.07 -2.45
N GLU A 344 5.81 -25.93 -1.74
CA GLU A 344 4.46 -26.34 -2.13
C GLU A 344 3.49 -25.15 -2.06
N ASN A 345 3.57 -24.35 -1.01
CA ASN A 345 2.77 -23.14 -0.87
C ASN A 345 3.09 -22.12 -1.97
N PHE A 346 4.37 -21.92 -2.27
CA PHE A 346 4.81 -21.09 -3.39
C PHE A 346 4.29 -21.63 -4.73
N HIS A 347 4.38 -22.93 -4.95
CA HIS A 347 3.91 -23.57 -6.19
C HIS A 347 2.45 -23.20 -6.48
N PHE A 348 1.58 -23.30 -5.48
CA PHE A 348 0.17 -22.95 -5.71
C PHE A 348 -0.03 -21.44 -5.84
N TYR A 349 0.35 -20.66 -4.81
CA TYR A 349 0.01 -19.24 -4.74
C TYR A 349 0.81 -18.34 -5.69
N SER A 350 1.95 -18.82 -6.20
CA SER A 350 2.78 -18.05 -7.12
C SER A 350 2.86 -18.67 -8.51
N THR A 351 3.14 -19.98 -8.63
CA THR A 351 3.28 -20.60 -9.95
C THR A 351 1.91 -20.81 -10.59
N VAL A 352 0.98 -21.45 -9.91
CA VAL A 352 -0.36 -21.73 -10.46
C VAL A 352 -1.20 -20.46 -10.64
N LEU A 353 -1.23 -19.59 -9.59
CA LEU A 353 -2.08 -18.39 -9.62
C LEU A 353 -1.50 -17.22 -10.41
N ARG A 354 -0.18 -17.10 -10.52
CA ARG A 354 0.49 -15.89 -11.06
C ARG A 354 1.48 -16.18 -12.19
N GLY A 355 1.64 -17.44 -12.56
CA GLY A 355 2.58 -17.84 -13.60
C GLY A 355 4.05 -17.61 -13.24
N VAL A 356 4.42 -17.53 -11.96
CA VAL A 356 5.80 -17.30 -11.49
C VAL A 356 6.54 -18.63 -11.36
N PRO A 357 7.54 -18.93 -12.22
CA PRO A 357 8.17 -20.25 -12.24
C PRO A 357 9.16 -20.49 -11.08
N GLU A 358 9.80 -19.45 -10.55
CA GLU A 358 10.85 -19.55 -9.55
C GLU A 358 10.54 -18.67 -8.34
N GLN A 359 10.93 -19.14 -7.14
CA GLN A 359 10.81 -18.36 -5.92
C GLN A 359 11.93 -17.33 -5.84
N ARG A 360 11.64 -16.14 -5.30
CA ARG A 360 12.67 -15.12 -5.01
C ARG A 360 13.81 -15.73 -4.16
N GLU A 361 15.01 -15.16 -4.31
CA GLU A 361 16.16 -15.54 -3.50
C GLU A 361 15.81 -15.49 -2.00
N ARG A 362 16.34 -16.43 -1.23
CA ARG A 362 15.96 -16.56 0.18
C ARG A 362 16.31 -15.32 0.99
N TRP A 363 17.42 -14.66 0.68
CA TRP A 363 17.81 -13.43 1.36
C TRP A 363 16.78 -12.31 1.16
N GLU A 364 16.23 -12.15 -0.05
CA GLU A 364 15.20 -11.14 -0.35
C GLU A 364 13.93 -11.39 0.47
N ARG A 365 13.50 -12.65 0.55
CA ARG A 365 12.34 -13.05 1.35
C ARG A 365 12.59 -12.87 2.86
N GLY A 366 13.84 -13.04 3.30
CA GLY A 366 14.27 -12.77 4.68
C GLY A 366 14.21 -11.28 5.01
N VAL A 367 14.72 -10.45 4.11
CA VAL A 367 14.64 -8.98 4.19
C VAL A 367 13.19 -8.51 4.26
N GLU A 368 12.34 -9.01 3.36
CA GLU A 368 10.91 -8.69 3.33
C GLU A 368 10.22 -9.06 4.65
N ARG A 369 10.49 -10.24 5.20
CA ARG A 369 9.92 -10.70 6.48
C ARG A 369 10.32 -9.80 7.65
N VAL A 370 11.59 -9.47 7.78
CA VAL A 370 12.12 -8.65 8.87
C VAL A 370 11.68 -7.19 8.70
N GLY A 371 11.72 -6.68 7.47
CA GLY A 371 11.40 -5.30 7.10
C GLY A 371 9.91 -4.98 6.98
N ALA A 372 9.02 -5.96 7.13
CA ALA A 372 7.57 -5.75 7.07
C ALA A 372 7.07 -4.87 8.23
N LEU A 373 5.98 -4.11 8.00
CA LEU A 373 5.35 -3.26 9.03
C LEU A 373 4.92 -4.05 10.27
N ASN A 374 4.37 -5.24 10.04
CA ASN A 374 4.01 -6.18 11.09
C ASN A 374 5.17 -7.11 11.51
N GLY A 375 6.41 -6.75 11.15
CA GLY A 375 7.66 -7.37 11.56
C GLY A 375 8.45 -6.44 12.49
N LEU A 376 9.72 -6.22 12.15
CA LEU A 376 10.61 -5.23 12.78
C LEU A 376 10.83 -4.02 11.87
N GLY A 377 9.92 -3.78 10.92
CA GLY A 377 10.11 -2.86 9.80
C GLY A 377 10.29 -1.40 10.20
N GLU A 378 9.67 -0.92 11.29
CA GLU A 378 9.91 0.43 11.77
C GLU A 378 11.33 0.59 12.35
N ALA A 379 11.83 -0.41 13.07
CA ALA A 379 13.19 -0.38 13.59
C ALA A 379 14.23 -0.42 12.45
N VAL A 380 13.98 -1.26 11.43
CA VAL A 380 14.78 -1.26 10.19
C VAL A 380 14.71 0.10 9.51
N GLY A 381 13.51 0.67 9.40
CA GLY A 381 13.26 1.97 8.80
C GLY A 381 14.00 3.12 9.47
N GLN A 382 14.13 3.09 10.79
CA GLN A 382 14.91 4.07 11.53
C GLN A 382 16.38 4.09 11.12
N ILE A 383 16.98 2.92 10.93
CA ILE A 383 18.36 2.79 10.46
C ILE A 383 18.47 3.17 8.97
N TYR A 384 17.49 2.72 8.17
CA TYR A 384 17.43 3.00 6.74
C TYR A 384 17.45 4.51 6.44
N VAL A 385 16.61 5.30 7.11
CA VAL A 385 16.54 6.74 6.84
C VAL A 385 17.79 7.49 7.30
N GLN A 386 18.41 7.07 8.40
CA GLN A 386 19.67 7.64 8.86
C GLN A 386 20.81 7.45 7.84
N LYS A 387 20.81 6.34 7.11
CA LYS A 387 21.85 6.01 6.12
C LYS A 387 21.54 6.53 4.71
N HIS A 388 20.28 6.51 4.29
CA HIS A 388 19.93 6.61 2.87
C HIS A 388 19.01 7.78 2.52
N PHE A 389 18.50 8.56 3.49
CA PHE A 389 17.59 9.65 3.20
C PHE A 389 18.11 11.01 3.69
N PRO A 390 18.49 11.94 2.78
CA PRO A 390 18.98 13.25 3.17
C PRO A 390 17.83 14.19 3.57
N GLU A 391 18.03 14.99 4.61
CA GLU A 391 17.05 15.98 5.08
C GLU A 391 16.65 17.00 4.00
N SER A 392 17.56 17.34 3.09
CA SER A 392 17.28 18.23 1.96
C SER A 392 16.20 17.72 1.03
N ALA A 393 16.06 16.40 0.86
CA ALA A 393 14.99 15.80 0.08
C ALA A 393 13.62 15.97 0.77
N LYS A 394 13.56 15.84 2.12
CA LYS A 394 12.33 16.09 2.90
C LYS A 394 11.84 17.54 2.70
N LEU A 395 12.74 18.52 2.73
CA LEU A 395 12.40 19.93 2.51
C LEU A 395 11.86 20.21 1.11
N GLN A 396 12.46 19.62 0.07
CA GLN A 396 11.97 19.77 -1.30
C GLN A 396 10.59 19.14 -1.48
N MET A 397 10.36 17.96 -0.88
CA MET A 397 9.06 17.31 -0.89
C MET A 397 7.98 18.14 -0.19
N GLN A 398 8.29 18.76 0.96
CA GLN A 398 7.38 19.68 1.62
C GLN A 398 6.97 20.84 0.71
N ALA A 399 7.92 21.42 -0.01
CA ALA A 399 7.63 22.50 -0.97
C ALA A 399 6.74 22.02 -2.13
N LEU A 400 6.96 20.80 -2.66
CA LEU A 400 6.09 20.20 -3.68
C LEU A 400 4.66 20.01 -3.16
N VAL A 401 4.49 19.46 -1.95
CA VAL A 401 3.18 19.27 -1.32
C VAL A 401 2.43 20.61 -1.21
N GLU A 402 3.09 21.68 -0.76
CA GLU A 402 2.44 22.99 -0.65
C GLU A 402 2.08 23.59 -2.01
N ASN A 403 2.89 23.37 -3.04
CA ASN A 403 2.57 23.82 -4.40
C ASN A 403 1.34 23.06 -4.95
N LEU A 404 1.23 21.76 -4.70
CA LEU A 404 0.06 20.98 -5.11
C LEU A 404 -1.18 21.35 -4.30
N ARG A 405 -1.02 21.67 -3.00
CA ARG A 405 -2.12 22.19 -2.16
C ARG A 405 -2.68 23.50 -2.74
N ALA A 406 -1.81 24.41 -3.15
CA ALA A 406 -2.21 25.65 -3.81
C ALA A 406 -2.93 25.39 -5.15
N ALA A 407 -2.41 24.47 -5.96
CA ALA A 407 -3.02 24.08 -7.24
C ALA A 407 -4.40 23.45 -7.05
N LEU A 408 -4.59 22.59 -6.03
CA LEU A 408 -5.89 21.99 -5.72
C LEU A 408 -6.89 23.04 -5.22
N LYS A 409 -6.42 24.02 -4.43
CA LYS A 409 -7.28 25.14 -4.01
C LYS A 409 -7.80 25.92 -5.23
N ASP A 410 -6.91 26.28 -6.16
CA ASP A 410 -7.29 27.01 -7.37
C ASP A 410 -8.20 26.16 -8.26
N SER A 411 -7.98 24.84 -8.29
CA SER A 411 -8.88 23.92 -8.99
C SER A 411 -10.29 23.96 -8.40
N ILE A 412 -10.44 23.72 -7.08
CA ILE A 412 -11.73 23.76 -6.39
C ILE A 412 -12.44 25.11 -6.64
N ASP A 413 -11.72 26.23 -6.52
CA ASP A 413 -12.27 27.57 -6.74
C ASP A 413 -12.80 27.77 -8.17
N SER A 414 -12.19 27.14 -9.18
CA SER A 414 -12.52 27.27 -10.60
C SER A 414 -13.56 26.26 -11.11
N LEU A 415 -13.99 25.24 -10.32
CA LEU A 415 -14.95 24.24 -10.78
C LEU A 415 -16.33 24.85 -11.06
N ASP A 416 -16.83 24.68 -12.27
CA ASP A 416 -18.15 25.16 -12.69
C ASP A 416 -19.31 24.25 -12.25
N TRP A 417 -19.02 22.96 -12.04
CA TRP A 417 -20.02 21.96 -11.67
C TRP A 417 -20.30 21.87 -10.17
N MET A 418 -19.46 22.48 -9.33
CA MET A 418 -19.57 22.48 -7.86
C MET A 418 -20.04 23.84 -7.35
N GLY A 419 -21.12 23.85 -6.55
CA GLY A 419 -21.65 25.04 -5.92
C GLY A 419 -20.80 25.55 -4.74
N GLU A 420 -21.00 26.81 -4.36
CA GLU A 420 -20.17 27.45 -3.32
C GLU A 420 -20.29 26.79 -1.95
N GLU A 421 -21.46 26.23 -1.61
CA GLU A 421 -21.67 25.52 -0.34
C GLU A 421 -20.73 24.30 -0.22
N THR A 422 -20.67 23.48 -1.28
CA THR A 422 -19.76 22.33 -1.33
C THR A 422 -18.28 22.75 -1.42
N LYS A 423 -17.98 23.85 -2.15
CA LYS A 423 -16.61 24.40 -2.22
C LYS A 423 -16.06 24.84 -0.87
N VAL A 424 -16.92 25.37 0.03
CA VAL A 424 -16.49 25.72 1.39
C VAL A 424 -16.02 24.49 2.16
N GLU A 425 -16.79 23.41 2.13
CA GLU A 425 -16.39 22.14 2.78
C GLU A 425 -15.13 21.53 2.14
N ALA A 426 -15.05 21.57 0.80
CA ALA A 426 -13.87 21.08 0.07
C ALA A 426 -12.59 21.85 0.47
N ARG A 427 -12.66 23.19 0.62
CA ARG A 427 -11.53 24.00 1.08
C ARG A 427 -11.14 23.66 2.51
N LEU A 428 -12.12 23.51 3.44
CA LEU A 428 -11.84 23.06 4.81
C LEU A 428 -11.11 21.71 4.83
N LYS A 429 -11.54 20.79 3.97
CA LYS A 429 -10.89 19.48 3.85
C LYS A 429 -9.46 19.60 3.32
N LEU A 430 -9.25 20.42 2.29
CA LEU A 430 -7.91 20.69 1.76
C LEU A 430 -6.99 21.34 2.81
N GLU A 431 -7.48 22.33 3.56
CA GLU A 431 -6.71 23.01 4.59
C GLU A 431 -6.30 22.08 5.74
N SER A 432 -7.11 21.05 6.04
CA SER A 432 -6.87 20.09 7.10
C SER A 432 -6.01 18.89 6.68
N PHE A 433 -5.56 18.77 5.42
CA PHE A 433 -4.64 17.72 5.01
C PHE A 433 -3.36 17.72 5.84
N ARG A 434 -2.99 16.55 6.35
CA ARG A 434 -1.75 16.33 7.11
C ARG A 434 -0.73 15.58 6.24
N PRO A 435 0.33 16.23 5.76
CA PRO A 435 1.38 15.54 5.04
C PRO A 435 2.35 14.85 6.01
N LYS A 436 2.63 13.58 5.77
CA LYS A 436 3.66 12.78 6.42
C LYS A 436 4.72 12.41 5.39
N ILE A 437 5.96 12.83 5.58
CA ILE A 437 7.01 12.75 4.56
C ILE A 437 8.23 12.03 5.11
N ALA A 438 8.66 11.01 4.39
CA ALA A 438 9.84 10.20 4.56
C ALA A 438 9.80 9.20 5.71
N TYR A 439 9.54 9.62 6.94
CA TYR A 439 9.58 8.79 8.14
C TYR A 439 8.81 9.42 9.30
N PRO A 440 8.34 8.61 10.28
CA PRO A 440 7.62 9.10 11.46
C PRO A 440 8.55 9.88 12.40
N ASP A 441 7.98 10.86 13.12
CA ASP A 441 8.71 11.61 14.15
C ASP A 441 8.81 10.79 15.47
N GLU A 442 7.88 9.86 15.70
CA GLU A 442 7.86 8.93 16.84
C GLU A 442 7.89 7.49 16.34
N TRP A 443 8.76 6.66 16.93
CA TRP A 443 8.95 5.27 16.57
C TRP A 443 8.23 4.33 17.53
N LYS A 444 7.65 3.24 16.99
CA LYS A 444 6.99 2.21 17.78
C LYS A 444 7.98 1.50 18.70
N ASP A 445 7.62 1.29 19.97
CA ASP A 445 8.40 0.48 20.90
C ASP A 445 8.20 -1.02 20.63
N LEU A 446 9.24 -1.64 20.08
CA LEU A 446 9.28 -3.08 19.76
C LEU A 446 10.04 -3.89 20.83
N SER A 447 10.27 -3.31 22.01
CA SER A 447 11.08 -3.95 23.08
C SER A 447 10.46 -5.26 23.59
N ALA A 448 9.14 -5.39 23.58
CA ALA A 448 8.41 -6.56 24.05
C ALA A 448 8.50 -7.78 23.09
N ILE A 449 8.92 -7.60 21.84
CA ILE A 449 9.12 -8.70 20.91
C ILE A 449 10.35 -9.51 21.33
N GLU A 450 10.21 -10.81 21.55
CA GLU A 450 11.31 -11.70 21.87
C GLU A 450 11.80 -12.42 20.61
N ILE A 451 13.09 -12.31 20.30
CA ILE A 451 13.72 -12.93 19.13
C ILE A 451 14.92 -13.78 19.57
N SER A 452 14.99 -14.99 19.03
CA SER A 452 16.07 -15.94 19.19
C SER A 452 16.66 -16.32 17.83
N ARG A 453 17.99 -16.45 17.74
CA ARG A 453 18.69 -16.86 16.52
C ARG A 453 18.31 -18.27 16.04
N ASP A 454 17.90 -19.15 16.97
CA ASP A 454 17.76 -20.58 16.71
C ASP A 454 16.34 -21.05 16.45
N ASP A 455 15.32 -20.15 16.54
CA ASP A 455 13.92 -20.56 16.42
C ASP A 455 13.04 -19.57 15.64
N LEU A 456 13.05 -19.72 14.31
CA LEU A 456 12.23 -18.90 13.42
C LEU A 456 10.72 -18.98 13.75
N PHE A 457 10.21 -20.16 14.08
CA PHE A 457 8.79 -20.33 14.38
C PHE A 457 8.37 -19.58 15.64
N ALA A 458 9.20 -19.66 16.70
CA ALA A 458 8.98 -18.88 17.93
C ALA A 458 9.10 -17.38 17.68
N ASN A 459 10.05 -16.93 16.84
CA ASN A 459 10.20 -15.54 16.46
C ASN A 459 8.95 -15.01 15.74
N ALA A 460 8.47 -15.73 14.73
CA ALA A 460 7.27 -15.34 13.98
C ALA A 460 6.02 -15.30 14.88
N ARG A 461 5.93 -16.22 15.85
CA ARG A 461 4.86 -16.24 16.87
C ARG A 461 4.97 -15.01 17.77
N SER A 462 6.15 -14.70 18.31
CA SER A 462 6.35 -13.54 19.19
C SER A 462 5.96 -12.23 18.50
N VAL A 463 6.36 -12.06 17.24
CA VAL A 463 5.97 -10.89 16.42
C VAL A 463 4.45 -10.83 16.21
N ARG A 464 3.80 -11.95 15.90
CA ARG A 464 2.34 -12.02 15.70
C ARG A 464 1.58 -11.70 16.99
N GLU A 465 1.99 -12.31 18.12
CA GLU A 465 1.39 -12.08 19.44
C GLU A 465 1.51 -10.61 19.84
N PHE A 466 2.68 -9.99 19.63
CA PHE A 466 2.89 -8.57 19.89
C PHE A 466 1.91 -7.69 19.10
N ASN A 467 1.80 -7.88 17.79
CA ASN A 467 0.90 -7.08 16.96
C ASN A 467 -0.58 -7.30 17.32
N TYR A 468 -0.94 -8.55 17.62
CA TYR A 468 -2.30 -8.90 18.06
C TYR A 468 -2.69 -8.21 19.37
N LEU A 469 -1.83 -8.24 20.37
CA LEU A 469 -2.06 -7.60 21.67
C LEU A 469 -2.05 -6.06 21.55
N ASP A 470 -1.17 -5.51 20.73
CA ASP A 470 -1.14 -4.08 20.43
C ASP A 470 -2.47 -3.62 19.79
N GLU A 471 -2.99 -4.37 18.82
CA GLU A 471 -4.27 -4.07 18.18
C GLU A 471 -5.45 -4.12 19.17
N ILE A 472 -5.54 -5.16 19.99
CA ILE A 472 -6.58 -5.24 21.04
C ILE A 472 -6.47 -4.09 22.03
N SER A 473 -5.25 -3.72 22.43
CA SER A 473 -5.01 -2.67 23.42
C SER A 473 -5.56 -1.30 23.00
N ARG A 474 -5.75 -1.08 21.70
CA ARG A 474 -6.27 0.16 21.11
C ARG A 474 -7.79 0.28 21.24
N LEU A 475 -8.51 -0.84 21.41
CA LEU A 475 -9.97 -0.82 21.41
C LEU A 475 -10.53 0.14 22.47
N GLY A 476 -11.34 1.10 22.02
CA GLY A 476 -11.92 2.14 22.84
C GLY A 476 -10.95 3.23 23.31
N GLN A 477 -9.67 3.15 22.93
CA GLN A 477 -8.68 4.19 23.21
C GLN A 477 -8.71 5.30 22.14
N PRO A 478 -8.18 6.49 22.46
CA PRO A 478 -7.95 7.53 21.46
C PRO A 478 -7.05 7.03 20.33
N THR A 479 -7.30 7.51 19.12
CA THR A 479 -6.44 7.19 17.97
C THR A 479 -5.10 7.94 18.06
N ASN A 480 -4.04 7.28 17.63
CA ASN A 480 -2.73 7.91 17.49
C ASN A 480 -2.52 8.35 16.03
N ARG A 481 -2.63 9.65 15.78
CA ARG A 481 -2.47 10.23 14.43
C ARG A 481 -1.01 10.29 13.98
N GLU A 482 -0.03 9.97 14.83
CA GLU A 482 1.40 9.95 14.46
C GLU A 482 1.84 8.59 13.90
N GLU A 483 1.04 7.53 14.06
CA GLU A 483 1.32 6.21 13.48
C GLU A 483 1.28 6.22 11.95
N TRP A 484 2.16 5.41 11.36
CA TRP A 484 2.26 5.21 9.92
C TRP A 484 1.74 3.83 9.52
N GLY A 485 1.01 3.75 8.40
CA GLY A 485 0.55 2.49 7.80
C GLY A 485 1.59 1.82 6.89
N MET A 486 2.77 2.43 6.73
CA MET A 486 3.89 1.91 5.93
C MET A 486 5.22 2.22 6.60
N THR A 487 6.20 1.34 6.40
CA THR A 487 7.57 1.58 6.87
C THR A 487 8.31 2.57 5.97
N PRO A 488 9.35 3.27 6.48
CA PRO A 488 10.11 4.24 5.67
C PRO A 488 10.75 3.67 4.40
N GLN A 489 11.14 2.39 4.39
CA GLN A 489 11.73 1.72 3.24
C GLN A 489 10.70 1.26 2.20
N THR A 490 9.40 1.39 2.47
CA THR A 490 8.32 1.01 1.54
C THR A 490 8.31 1.91 0.31
N VAL A 491 8.24 1.31 -0.88
CA VAL A 491 8.11 2.03 -2.16
C VAL A 491 6.63 2.13 -2.50
N ASN A 492 5.96 3.06 -1.85
CA ASN A 492 4.53 3.38 -2.07
C ASN A 492 4.18 4.69 -1.39
N ALA A 493 2.90 5.10 -1.50
CA ALA A 493 2.27 6.21 -0.80
C ALA A 493 0.84 5.82 -0.42
N TYR A 494 0.16 6.60 0.43
CA TYR A 494 -1.26 6.38 0.71
C TYR A 494 -1.95 7.62 1.29
N TYR A 495 -3.28 7.66 1.09
CA TYR A 495 -4.20 8.56 1.77
C TYR A 495 -4.99 7.83 2.86
N ASN A 496 -5.11 8.43 4.04
CA ASN A 496 -5.96 7.96 5.13
C ASN A 496 -7.15 8.88 5.33
N SER A 497 -8.33 8.41 4.97
CA SER A 497 -9.56 9.21 5.00
C SER A 497 -10.09 9.51 6.42
N SER A 498 -9.74 8.69 7.43
CA SER A 498 -10.15 8.94 8.82
C SER A 498 -9.32 10.04 9.49
N PHE A 499 -8.08 10.22 9.03
CA PHE A 499 -7.18 11.25 9.58
C PHE A 499 -6.92 12.40 8.61
N ASN A 500 -7.48 12.31 7.41
CA ASN A 500 -7.26 13.27 6.32
C ASN A 500 -5.76 13.53 6.09
N GLU A 501 -4.98 12.45 5.96
CA GLU A 501 -3.53 12.51 5.81
C GLU A 501 -3.02 11.83 4.56
N ILE A 502 -1.94 12.38 3.99
CA ILE A 502 -1.21 11.85 2.85
C ILE A 502 0.20 11.46 3.29
N VAL A 503 0.64 10.27 2.93
CA VAL A 503 1.88 9.68 3.48
C VAL A 503 2.80 9.23 2.36
N PHE A 504 4.06 9.68 2.40
CA PHE A 504 5.10 9.40 1.40
C PHE A 504 6.35 8.85 2.10
N PRO A 505 6.52 7.52 2.22
CA PRO A 505 7.72 6.92 2.77
C PRO A 505 8.99 7.28 1.99
N ALA A 506 10.15 7.25 2.65
CA ALA A 506 11.45 7.56 2.02
C ALA A 506 11.77 6.66 0.82
N GLY A 507 11.26 5.43 0.82
CA GLY A 507 11.49 4.44 -0.24
C GLY A 507 11.04 4.88 -1.63
N ILE A 508 9.92 5.62 -1.75
CA ILE A 508 9.44 6.11 -3.05
C ILE A 508 10.13 7.40 -3.50
N LEU A 509 10.79 8.14 -2.58
CA LEU A 509 11.38 9.44 -2.85
C LEU A 509 12.76 9.32 -3.53
N GLN A 510 12.81 8.59 -4.63
CA GLN A 510 13.99 8.27 -5.44
C GLN A 510 13.63 8.24 -6.93
N PRO A 511 14.63 8.40 -7.86
CA PRO A 511 14.39 8.26 -9.30
C PRO A 511 13.78 6.87 -9.64
N PRO A 512 12.78 6.80 -10.54
CA PRO A 512 12.28 7.86 -11.44
C PRO A 512 11.19 8.76 -10.84
N PHE A 513 10.73 8.56 -9.60
CA PHE A 513 9.65 9.35 -9.00
C PHE A 513 10.12 10.74 -8.57
N PHE A 514 11.26 10.80 -7.88
CA PHE A 514 11.83 12.03 -7.36
C PHE A 514 13.36 12.03 -7.48
N ASP A 515 13.90 13.03 -8.14
CA ASP A 515 15.33 13.28 -8.21
C ASP A 515 15.60 14.78 -7.96
N PRO A 516 16.26 15.13 -6.84
CA PRO A 516 16.58 16.54 -6.54
C PRO A 516 17.38 17.27 -7.63
N ALA A 517 18.07 16.51 -8.50
CA ALA A 517 18.87 17.04 -9.59
C ALA A 517 18.16 17.04 -10.94
N ALA A 518 16.94 16.44 -11.03
CA ALA A 518 16.18 16.39 -12.27
C ALA A 518 15.52 17.74 -12.63
N ASP A 519 15.13 17.85 -13.90
CA ASP A 519 14.32 18.97 -14.39
C ASP A 519 12.99 19.06 -13.61
N MET A 520 12.52 20.28 -13.37
CA MET A 520 11.30 20.53 -12.63
C MET A 520 10.09 19.78 -13.22
N ALA A 521 9.95 19.77 -14.56
CA ALA A 521 8.85 19.09 -15.24
C ALA A 521 8.83 17.58 -14.89
N VAL A 522 10.00 16.97 -14.73
CA VAL A 522 10.15 15.55 -14.40
C VAL A 522 9.66 15.27 -12.98
N ASN A 523 10.08 16.07 -11.99
CA ASN A 523 9.63 15.88 -10.60
C ASN A 523 8.13 16.15 -10.43
N TYR A 524 7.55 17.11 -11.16
CA TYR A 524 6.10 17.31 -11.14
C TYR A 524 5.33 16.20 -11.88
N GLY A 525 5.84 15.72 -13.03
CA GLY A 525 5.22 14.59 -13.74
C GLY A 525 5.39 13.22 -13.05
N GLY A 526 6.42 13.07 -12.21
CA GLY A 526 6.69 11.91 -11.37
C GLY A 526 6.02 12.01 -10.00
N ILE A 527 6.83 12.34 -8.96
CA ILE A 527 6.32 12.39 -7.58
C ILE A 527 5.22 13.45 -7.38
N GLY A 528 5.24 14.55 -8.12
CA GLY A 528 4.18 15.56 -8.07
C GLY A 528 2.81 14.97 -8.43
N ALA A 529 2.75 14.14 -9.49
CA ALA A 529 1.53 13.45 -9.87
C ALA A 529 1.08 12.42 -8.81
N VAL A 530 2.02 11.73 -8.14
CA VAL A 530 1.71 10.83 -7.01
C VAL A 530 1.16 11.63 -5.81
N ILE A 531 1.76 12.77 -5.46
CA ILE A 531 1.22 13.64 -4.41
C ILE A 531 -0.20 14.09 -4.75
N GLY A 532 -0.43 14.51 -5.99
CA GLY A 532 -1.76 14.88 -6.47
C GLY A 532 -2.75 13.72 -6.42
N HIS A 533 -2.32 12.50 -6.73
CA HIS A 533 -3.09 11.26 -6.64
C HIS A 533 -3.55 11.02 -5.19
N GLU A 534 -2.64 11.08 -4.21
CA GLU A 534 -3.00 10.89 -2.79
C GLU A 534 -3.93 12.00 -2.28
N MET A 535 -3.71 13.26 -2.70
CA MET A 535 -4.66 14.34 -2.41
C MET A 535 -6.03 14.08 -3.07
N GLY A 536 -6.03 13.53 -4.30
CA GLY A 536 -7.22 13.14 -5.05
C GLY A 536 -8.07 12.11 -4.33
N HIS A 537 -7.44 11.17 -3.61
CA HIS A 537 -8.17 10.22 -2.77
C HIS A 537 -9.01 10.87 -1.66
N GLY A 538 -8.68 12.08 -1.23
CA GLY A 538 -9.55 12.86 -0.35
C GLY A 538 -10.89 13.24 -0.98
N PHE A 539 -10.96 13.24 -2.31
CA PHE A 539 -12.09 13.73 -3.10
C PHE A 539 -12.58 12.70 -4.14
N ASP A 540 -12.08 11.46 -4.11
CA ASP A 540 -12.55 10.39 -4.99
C ASP A 540 -13.96 9.88 -4.59
N ASP A 541 -14.44 8.83 -5.24
CA ASP A 541 -15.78 8.26 -5.03
C ASP A 541 -15.99 7.71 -3.60
N GLN A 542 -14.92 7.42 -2.85
CA GLN A 542 -14.96 6.94 -1.46
C GLN A 542 -14.48 7.98 -0.45
N GLY A 543 -13.33 8.64 -0.71
CA GLY A 543 -12.79 9.66 0.19
C GLY A 543 -13.69 10.89 0.32
N SER A 544 -14.42 11.24 -0.75
CA SER A 544 -15.45 12.31 -0.74
C SER A 544 -16.59 12.09 0.25
N LYS A 545 -16.68 10.89 0.85
CA LYS A 545 -17.68 10.55 1.87
C LYS A 545 -17.23 10.90 3.30
N SER A 546 -15.99 11.29 3.49
CA SER A 546 -15.50 11.83 4.77
C SER A 546 -15.27 13.33 4.68
N ASP A 547 -15.59 14.05 5.75
CA ASP A 547 -15.36 15.49 5.85
C ASP A 547 -13.90 15.83 6.25
N TYR A 548 -13.66 17.11 6.55
CA TYR A 548 -12.34 17.63 6.93
C TYR A 548 -11.82 17.09 8.28
N GLN A 549 -12.68 16.54 9.13
CA GLN A 549 -12.30 15.90 10.40
C GLN A 549 -12.08 14.39 10.25
N GLY A 550 -12.39 13.82 9.07
CA GLY A 550 -12.38 12.38 8.80
C GLY A 550 -13.72 11.69 9.12
N ILE A 551 -14.72 12.44 9.55
CA ILE A 551 -16.06 11.91 9.87
C ILE A 551 -16.79 11.53 8.59
N GLN A 552 -17.29 10.29 8.52
CA GLN A 552 -18.11 9.86 7.40
C GLN A 552 -19.48 10.49 7.47
N ARG A 553 -19.72 11.47 6.62
CA ARG A 553 -21.00 12.16 6.44
C ARG A 553 -21.14 12.70 5.02
N ASN A 554 -22.38 12.94 4.59
CA ASN A 554 -22.62 13.71 3.37
C ASN A 554 -22.41 15.21 3.66
N TRP A 555 -21.42 15.83 2.99
CA TRP A 555 -21.12 17.26 3.05
C TRP A 555 -21.36 17.98 1.71
N TRP A 556 -21.90 17.25 0.74
CA TRP A 556 -22.25 17.74 -0.59
C TRP A 556 -23.68 18.21 -0.66
N THR A 557 -23.98 19.18 -1.54
CA THR A 557 -25.36 19.37 -1.99
C THR A 557 -25.80 18.20 -2.88
N ASP A 558 -27.10 17.93 -2.96
CA ASP A 558 -27.63 16.86 -3.81
C ASP A 558 -27.34 17.10 -5.30
N GLU A 559 -27.26 18.36 -5.73
CA GLU A 559 -26.93 18.73 -7.11
C GLU A 559 -25.45 18.48 -7.42
N ASP A 560 -24.55 18.91 -6.55
CA ASP A 560 -23.12 18.73 -6.73
C ASP A 560 -22.75 17.23 -6.68
N ARG A 561 -23.37 16.45 -5.79
CA ARG A 561 -23.19 15.00 -5.75
C ARG A 561 -23.58 14.34 -7.08
N LYS A 562 -24.73 14.72 -7.67
CA LYS A 562 -25.16 14.21 -8.98
C LYS A 562 -24.23 14.63 -10.11
N ASN A 563 -23.71 15.85 -10.07
CA ASN A 563 -22.73 16.32 -11.07
C ASN A 563 -21.44 15.52 -10.98
N PHE A 564 -20.95 15.27 -9.77
CA PHE A 564 -19.78 14.42 -9.53
C PHE A 564 -20.02 12.99 -10.02
N GLU A 565 -21.14 12.36 -9.65
CA GLU A 565 -21.50 11.00 -10.08
C GLU A 565 -21.62 10.87 -11.59
N LYS A 566 -22.08 11.92 -12.30
CA LYS A 566 -22.10 11.93 -13.76
C LYS A 566 -20.69 11.85 -14.35
N LEU A 567 -19.73 12.60 -13.79
CA LEU A 567 -18.34 12.62 -14.25
C LEU A 567 -17.65 11.29 -13.95
N THR A 568 -17.84 10.78 -12.73
CA THR A 568 -17.21 9.50 -12.32
C THR A 568 -17.78 8.30 -13.07
N THR A 569 -19.10 8.29 -13.38
CA THR A 569 -19.70 7.28 -14.24
C THR A 569 -19.14 7.33 -15.66
N ALA A 570 -18.89 8.52 -16.20
CA ALA A 570 -18.28 8.67 -17.52
C ALA A 570 -16.82 8.14 -17.52
N LEU A 571 -16.08 8.39 -16.44
CA LEU A 571 -14.72 7.87 -16.29
C LEU A 571 -14.73 6.33 -16.18
N ALA A 572 -15.57 5.74 -15.34
CA ALA A 572 -15.72 4.29 -15.22
C ALA A 572 -16.02 3.65 -16.59
N ALA A 573 -16.94 4.24 -17.36
CA ALA A 573 -17.30 3.77 -18.69
C ALA A 573 -16.17 3.90 -19.74
N GLN A 574 -15.18 4.79 -19.54
CA GLN A 574 -13.96 4.79 -20.35
C GLN A 574 -13.10 3.56 -20.05
N TYR A 575 -12.93 3.22 -18.77
CA TYR A 575 -12.08 2.13 -18.32
C TYR A 575 -12.68 0.75 -18.58
N ASP A 576 -14.00 0.59 -18.54
CA ASP A 576 -14.72 -0.65 -18.90
C ASP A 576 -14.42 -1.15 -20.34
N LYS A 577 -13.86 -0.28 -21.19
CA LYS A 577 -13.51 -0.62 -22.58
C LYS A 577 -12.10 -1.20 -22.73
N PHE A 578 -11.29 -1.14 -21.69
CA PHE A 578 -9.92 -1.65 -21.76
C PHE A 578 -9.88 -3.16 -21.54
N GLU A 579 -9.27 -3.87 -22.48
CA GLU A 579 -9.13 -5.33 -22.52
C GLU A 579 -7.64 -5.69 -22.51
N PRO A 580 -6.99 -5.73 -21.33
CA PRO A 580 -5.55 -6.02 -21.22
C PRO A 580 -5.17 -7.44 -21.62
N VAL A 581 -6.08 -8.39 -21.47
CA VAL A 581 -5.95 -9.80 -21.90
C VAL A 581 -7.24 -10.18 -22.62
N PRO A 582 -7.19 -10.91 -23.74
CA PRO A 582 -8.39 -11.28 -24.48
C PRO A 582 -9.47 -11.93 -23.61
N GLY A 583 -10.65 -11.33 -23.58
CA GLY A 583 -11.79 -11.77 -22.75
C GLY A 583 -11.78 -11.26 -21.31
N TYR A 584 -10.76 -10.52 -20.88
CA TYR A 584 -10.65 -9.96 -19.51
C TYR A 584 -10.58 -8.43 -19.58
N PHE A 585 -11.58 -7.79 -19.01
CA PHE A 585 -11.72 -6.34 -19.03
C PHE A 585 -11.42 -5.71 -17.69
N VAL A 586 -11.01 -4.44 -17.70
CA VAL A 586 -10.94 -3.62 -16.49
C VAL A 586 -12.37 -3.39 -15.99
N ASP A 587 -12.58 -3.54 -14.70
CA ASP A 587 -13.83 -3.14 -14.04
C ASP A 587 -13.71 -1.67 -13.64
N GLY A 588 -14.31 -0.79 -14.44
CA GLY A 588 -14.20 0.66 -14.24
C GLY A 588 -14.81 1.13 -12.91
N ASN A 589 -15.77 0.43 -12.34
CA ASN A 589 -16.33 0.74 -11.03
C ASN A 589 -15.41 0.27 -9.89
N PHE A 590 -14.79 -0.89 -10.04
CA PHE A 590 -13.83 -1.38 -9.05
C PHE A 590 -12.58 -0.50 -8.99
N THR A 591 -12.11 -0.03 -10.15
CA THR A 591 -10.90 0.80 -10.26
C THR A 591 -11.18 2.31 -10.19
N LEU A 592 -12.42 2.73 -9.95
CA LEU A 592 -12.85 4.14 -10.09
C LEU A 592 -12.06 5.11 -9.22
N GLY A 593 -11.85 4.81 -7.93
CA GLY A 593 -11.13 5.69 -7.02
C GLY A 593 -9.70 5.95 -7.48
N GLU A 594 -9.01 4.89 -7.90
CA GLU A 594 -7.64 4.96 -8.42
C GLU A 594 -7.57 5.77 -9.72
N ASN A 595 -8.55 5.56 -10.62
CA ASN A 595 -8.61 6.29 -11.88
C ASN A 595 -8.92 7.79 -11.67
N ILE A 596 -9.75 8.13 -10.66
CA ILE A 596 -9.98 9.52 -10.25
C ILE A 596 -8.71 10.14 -9.68
N GLY A 597 -8.00 9.38 -8.81
CA GLY A 597 -6.72 9.79 -8.25
C GLY A 597 -5.67 10.09 -9.33
N ASP A 598 -5.56 9.24 -10.35
CA ASP A 598 -4.62 9.41 -11.45
C ASP A 598 -4.95 10.62 -12.33
N VAL A 599 -6.20 10.72 -12.82
CA VAL A 599 -6.61 11.86 -13.68
C VAL A 599 -6.55 13.17 -12.90
N GLY A 600 -7.07 13.20 -11.68
CA GLY A 600 -7.03 14.38 -10.82
C GLY A 600 -5.59 14.74 -10.42
N GLY A 601 -4.81 13.75 -10.01
CA GLY A 601 -3.43 13.92 -9.55
C GLY A 601 -2.51 14.49 -10.62
N LEU A 602 -2.58 13.96 -11.84
CA LEU A 602 -1.81 14.50 -12.97
C LEU A 602 -2.24 15.92 -13.33
N SER A 603 -3.57 16.22 -13.26
CA SER A 603 -4.09 17.58 -13.50
C SER A 603 -3.55 18.59 -12.49
N LEU A 604 -3.57 18.22 -11.21
CA LEU A 604 -3.05 19.06 -10.12
C LEU A 604 -1.55 19.27 -10.24
N ALA A 605 -0.80 18.23 -10.57
CA ALA A 605 0.64 18.29 -10.77
C ALA A 605 1.01 19.20 -11.95
N TYR A 606 0.28 19.12 -13.05
CA TYR A 606 0.48 19.99 -14.20
C TYR A 606 0.21 21.47 -13.85
N ARG A 607 -0.89 21.74 -13.17
CA ARG A 607 -1.23 23.09 -12.69
C ARG A 607 -0.16 23.63 -11.73
N ALA A 608 0.28 22.81 -10.77
CA ALA A 608 1.36 23.17 -9.84
C ALA A 608 2.69 23.44 -10.57
N TYR A 609 3.01 22.63 -11.57
CA TYR A 609 4.16 22.85 -12.43
C TYR A 609 4.10 24.21 -13.16
N LYS A 610 2.95 24.54 -13.76
CA LYS A 610 2.76 25.84 -14.43
C LYS A 610 2.84 27.02 -13.45
N HIS A 611 2.34 26.85 -12.21
CA HIS A 611 2.51 27.87 -11.15
C HIS A 611 3.97 28.05 -10.77
N ALA A 612 4.73 26.95 -10.63
CA ALA A 612 6.16 27.02 -10.29
C ALA A 612 7.01 27.68 -11.38
N LEU A 613 6.58 27.64 -12.65
CA LEU A 613 7.22 28.38 -13.74
C LEU A 613 6.98 29.91 -13.65
N GLY A 614 6.01 30.37 -12.83
CA GLY A 614 5.77 31.80 -12.62
C GLY A 614 5.33 32.56 -13.86
N GLY A 615 4.80 31.88 -14.88
CA GLY A 615 4.40 32.45 -16.17
C GLY A 615 5.53 32.48 -17.21
N GLU A 616 6.69 31.92 -16.89
CA GLU A 616 7.78 31.72 -17.84
C GLU A 616 7.60 30.43 -18.62
N GLU A 617 8.13 30.34 -19.83
CA GLU A 617 8.19 29.09 -20.57
C GLU A 617 9.37 28.25 -20.09
N ALA A 618 9.14 26.94 -19.92
CA ALA A 618 10.19 26.00 -19.58
C ALA A 618 11.20 25.89 -20.76
N PRO A 619 12.51 25.75 -20.49
CA PRO A 619 13.48 25.57 -21.54
C PRO A 619 13.22 24.28 -22.33
N VAL A 620 13.55 24.31 -23.62
CA VAL A 620 13.62 23.09 -24.44
C VAL A 620 14.93 22.36 -24.11
N ILE A 621 14.84 21.11 -23.67
CA ILE A 621 15.99 20.27 -23.33
C ILE A 621 15.94 19.01 -24.19
N ASP A 622 17.02 18.67 -24.86
CA ASP A 622 17.13 17.53 -25.79
C ASP A 622 15.99 17.48 -26.85
N GLY A 623 15.52 18.67 -27.28
CA GLY A 623 14.45 18.81 -28.25
C GLY A 623 13.03 18.67 -27.69
N LEU A 624 12.87 18.44 -26.38
CA LEU A 624 11.59 18.28 -25.71
C LEU A 624 11.19 19.56 -24.96
N THR A 625 9.93 19.95 -25.12
CA THR A 625 9.33 21.04 -24.32
C THR A 625 9.17 20.61 -22.87
N GLY A 626 8.90 21.53 -21.96
CA GLY A 626 8.61 21.21 -20.57
C GLY A 626 7.39 20.31 -20.42
N ASP A 627 6.33 20.59 -21.20
CA ASP A 627 5.10 19.79 -21.16
C ASP A 627 5.34 18.37 -21.67
N GLN A 628 6.13 18.19 -22.72
CA GLN A 628 6.51 16.84 -23.19
C GLN A 628 7.29 16.08 -22.11
N ARG A 629 8.25 16.71 -21.42
CA ARG A 629 9.01 16.08 -20.34
C ARG A 629 8.14 15.72 -19.15
N PHE A 630 7.13 16.55 -18.82
CA PHE A 630 6.15 16.29 -17.78
C PHE A 630 5.37 15.01 -18.05
N PHE A 631 4.72 14.88 -19.22
CA PHE A 631 3.95 13.68 -19.54
C PHE A 631 4.81 12.44 -19.75
N LEU A 632 6.04 12.57 -20.27
CA LEU A 632 6.98 11.46 -20.38
C LEU A 632 7.40 10.93 -19.01
N SER A 633 7.61 11.82 -18.03
CA SER A 633 7.89 11.40 -16.65
C SER A 633 6.76 10.57 -16.08
N TRP A 634 5.49 11.02 -16.23
CA TRP A 634 4.32 10.24 -15.85
C TRP A 634 4.30 8.85 -16.49
N ALA A 635 4.58 8.76 -17.79
CA ALA A 635 4.58 7.49 -18.47
C ALA A 635 5.71 6.54 -18.01
N GLN A 636 6.89 7.08 -17.64
CA GLN A 636 8.01 6.27 -17.17
C GLN A 636 7.86 5.78 -15.73
N VAL A 637 7.22 6.54 -14.83
CA VAL A 637 6.96 6.03 -13.47
C VAL A 637 6.02 4.83 -13.48
N TRP A 638 5.19 4.68 -14.51
CA TRP A 638 4.30 3.53 -14.71
C TRP A 638 4.91 2.43 -15.58
N GLN A 639 6.16 2.53 -16.03
CA GLN A 639 6.85 1.46 -16.76
C GLN A 639 6.70 0.13 -15.99
N ARG A 640 6.03 -0.86 -16.62
CA ARG A 640 5.80 -2.17 -16.00
C ARG A 640 5.43 -3.22 -17.04
N LYS A 641 5.93 -4.44 -16.85
CA LYS A 641 5.61 -5.65 -17.60
C LYS A 641 5.03 -6.70 -16.66
N TYR A 642 4.05 -7.45 -17.11
CA TYR A 642 3.33 -8.45 -16.31
C TYR A 642 3.44 -9.84 -16.93
N ARG A 643 3.33 -10.90 -16.10
CA ARG A 643 2.89 -12.21 -16.56
C ARG A 643 1.38 -12.18 -16.77
N GLU A 644 0.88 -12.93 -17.76
CA GLU A 644 -0.54 -12.92 -18.11
C GLU A 644 -1.42 -13.36 -16.95
N ASP A 645 -1.10 -14.50 -16.29
CA ASP A 645 -1.87 -15.01 -15.16
C ASP A 645 -1.90 -13.99 -14.00
N ALA A 646 -0.77 -13.33 -13.70
CA ALA A 646 -0.70 -12.28 -12.70
C ALA A 646 -1.54 -11.06 -13.07
N LEU A 647 -1.60 -10.70 -14.35
CA LEU A 647 -2.43 -9.61 -14.84
C LEU A 647 -3.92 -9.94 -14.70
N ILE A 648 -4.32 -11.17 -15.04
CA ILE A 648 -5.70 -11.65 -14.85
C ILE A 648 -6.09 -11.62 -13.37
N GLN A 649 -5.24 -12.15 -12.47
CA GLN A 649 -5.49 -12.08 -11.04
C GLN A 649 -5.64 -10.64 -10.56
N ARG A 650 -4.77 -9.73 -11.04
CA ARG A 650 -4.81 -8.31 -10.70
C ARG A 650 -6.17 -7.67 -11.00
N LEU A 651 -6.76 -7.96 -12.16
CA LEU A 651 -8.07 -7.42 -12.56
C LEU A 651 -9.20 -7.77 -11.57
N THR A 652 -9.04 -8.82 -10.78
CA THR A 652 -10.04 -9.29 -9.80
C THR A 652 -9.72 -8.92 -8.36
N SER A 653 -8.46 -8.60 -8.04
CA SER A 653 -8.01 -8.45 -6.65
C SER A 653 -7.41 -7.06 -6.31
N ASP A 654 -7.00 -6.28 -7.32
CA ASP A 654 -6.33 -4.99 -7.15
C ASP A 654 -7.19 -3.85 -7.71
N PRO A 655 -7.54 -2.82 -6.91
CA PRO A 655 -8.35 -1.69 -7.39
C PRO A 655 -7.62 -0.77 -8.37
N HIS A 656 -6.31 -0.94 -8.58
CA HIS A 656 -5.55 -0.15 -9.55
C HIS A 656 -5.66 -0.76 -10.94
N SER A 657 -5.96 0.06 -11.93
CA SER A 657 -5.87 -0.32 -13.34
C SER A 657 -4.45 -0.77 -13.71
N PRO A 658 -4.27 -1.67 -14.70
CA PRO A 658 -2.94 -2.00 -15.24
C PRO A 658 -2.17 -0.75 -15.67
N SER A 659 -0.84 -0.78 -15.54
CA SER A 659 0.04 0.40 -15.76
C SER A 659 -0.14 1.06 -17.13
N GLU A 660 -0.39 0.29 -18.19
CA GLU A 660 -0.72 0.81 -19.51
C GLU A 660 -1.91 1.78 -19.46
N PHE A 661 -2.95 1.43 -18.71
CA PHE A 661 -4.18 2.25 -18.63
C PHE A 661 -4.08 3.36 -17.58
N ARG A 662 -3.16 3.27 -16.62
CA ARG A 662 -2.77 4.40 -15.78
C ARG A 662 -2.04 5.49 -16.58
N VAL A 663 -1.49 5.16 -17.74
CA VAL A 663 -0.92 6.12 -18.70
C VAL A 663 -1.94 6.48 -19.79
N ASN A 664 -2.32 5.53 -20.65
CA ASN A 664 -3.15 5.75 -21.82
C ASN A 664 -4.57 6.23 -21.47
N GLY A 665 -5.17 5.67 -20.42
CA GLY A 665 -6.50 6.06 -19.93
C GLY A 665 -6.52 7.45 -19.30
N VAL A 666 -5.40 7.88 -18.73
CA VAL A 666 -5.26 9.19 -18.09
C VAL A 666 -4.99 10.29 -19.11
N VAL A 667 -3.90 10.19 -19.89
CA VAL A 667 -3.45 11.29 -20.77
C VAL A 667 -4.48 11.70 -21.82
N ARG A 668 -5.32 10.75 -22.27
CA ARG A 668 -6.37 11.02 -23.25
C ARG A 668 -7.47 11.98 -22.76
N ASN A 669 -7.47 12.33 -21.47
CA ASN A 669 -8.38 13.32 -20.89
C ASN A 669 -7.75 14.73 -20.80
N PHE A 670 -6.50 14.95 -21.26
CA PHE A 670 -5.75 16.20 -21.11
C PHE A 670 -5.57 16.94 -22.42
N ASP A 671 -6.17 18.13 -22.58
CA ASP A 671 -5.97 18.97 -23.77
C ASP A 671 -4.48 19.28 -23.98
N GLU A 672 -3.75 19.52 -22.91
CA GLU A 672 -2.33 19.87 -22.92
C GLU A 672 -1.47 18.73 -23.47
N TRP A 673 -1.86 17.47 -23.25
CA TRP A 673 -1.19 16.33 -23.87
C TRP A 673 -1.44 16.26 -25.38
N TYR A 674 -2.69 16.57 -25.82
CA TYR A 674 -3.00 16.66 -27.24
C TYR A 674 -2.15 17.72 -27.95
N GLU A 675 -1.97 18.88 -27.29
CA GLU A 675 -1.14 19.97 -27.82
C GLU A 675 0.35 19.61 -27.83
N ALA A 676 0.87 19.01 -26.73
CA ALA A 676 2.28 18.67 -26.57
C ALA A 676 2.75 17.61 -27.59
N PHE A 677 1.88 16.67 -27.97
CA PHE A 677 2.23 15.55 -28.84
C PHE A 677 1.53 15.57 -30.20
N ASP A 678 0.84 16.66 -30.55
CA ASP A 678 0.13 16.87 -31.82
C ASP A 678 -0.87 15.74 -32.15
N VAL A 679 -1.61 15.25 -31.13
CA VAL A 679 -2.55 14.15 -31.25
C VAL A 679 -3.78 14.55 -32.08
N LYS A 680 -4.18 13.70 -33.00
CA LYS A 680 -5.21 13.97 -34.00
C LYS A 680 -6.45 13.10 -33.79
N PRO A 681 -7.61 13.50 -34.40
CA PRO A 681 -8.86 12.71 -34.31
C PRO A 681 -8.77 11.28 -34.84
N GLU A 682 -7.83 10.97 -35.72
CA GLU A 682 -7.57 9.65 -36.28
C GLU A 682 -6.70 8.74 -35.39
N ASP A 683 -6.08 9.27 -34.35
CA ASP A 683 -5.23 8.50 -33.43
C ASP A 683 -6.07 7.68 -32.44
N ALA A 684 -5.59 6.51 -32.05
CA ALA A 684 -6.37 5.52 -31.29
C ALA A 684 -6.79 5.98 -29.88
N LEU A 685 -5.99 6.83 -29.22
CA LEU A 685 -6.28 7.38 -27.89
C LEU A 685 -7.17 8.62 -27.95
N TYR A 686 -7.52 9.11 -29.16
CA TYR A 686 -8.28 10.35 -29.27
C TYR A 686 -9.67 10.23 -28.60
N LEU A 687 -10.00 11.22 -27.81
CA LEU A 687 -11.35 11.52 -27.31
C LEU A 687 -11.78 12.90 -27.81
N ALA A 688 -13.02 13.01 -28.26
CA ALA A 688 -13.59 14.32 -28.53
C ALA A 688 -13.59 15.18 -27.25
N PRO A 689 -13.40 16.52 -27.35
CA PRO A 689 -13.31 17.37 -26.14
C PRO A 689 -14.46 17.19 -25.14
N GLU A 690 -15.66 16.93 -25.62
CA GLU A 690 -16.88 16.67 -24.81
C GLU A 690 -16.87 15.32 -24.09
N ASP A 691 -16.04 14.37 -24.52
CA ASP A 691 -15.91 13.03 -23.92
C ASP A 691 -14.75 12.95 -22.93
N ARG A 692 -13.92 14.01 -22.83
CA ARG A 692 -12.82 14.11 -21.87
C ARG A 692 -13.34 14.39 -20.49
N VAL A 693 -12.98 13.56 -19.53
CA VAL A 693 -13.44 13.68 -18.15
C VAL A 693 -12.46 14.58 -17.37
N ARG A 694 -13.00 15.64 -16.78
CA ARG A 694 -12.27 16.55 -15.89
C ARG A 694 -13.06 16.67 -14.60
N ILE A 695 -12.48 16.19 -13.52
CA ILE A 695 -13.12 16.18 -12.21
C ILE A 695 -12.55 17.32 -11.36
N TRP A 696 -11.21 17.38 -11.25
CA TRP A 696 -10.49 18.37 -10.44
C TRP A 696 -9.56 19.26 -11.25
#